data_ab6bd890afab035a761f3eda72e0d171
#
_entry.id   ab6bd890afab035a761f3eda72e0d171
#
_cell.length_a   1.000
_cell.length_b   1.000
_cell.length_c   1.000
_cell.angle_alpha   90.00
_cell.angle_beta   90.00
_cell.angle_gamma   90.00
#
_symmetry.space_group_name_H-M   'P 1'
#
loop_
_entity.id
_entity.type
_entity.pdbx_description
1 polymer ?
#
loop_
_entity_poly.entity_id
_entity_poly.type
_entity_poly.pdbx_seq_one_letter_code
_entity_poly.pdbx_strand_id
1 'polypeptide(L)'
;MRNSYIILLLLFFSVRLINAQDYSQITIFGNRENFRWEKYAFKVNNFKEGEIANTDPAIVLRICESIDNSKMIVFGYKCSIGTFNHIFDQQPIRTSIKSLLQRGGLIYFGPLEGPVITSFPNSMKTFFSSIGAGIIDHSNYNMCKNELGLESNKKGIPYDGYKGELLTTPNSSFDIIGVRHFGKIPKNVFQPIFLSPEGDPLMIIQENILGKGSIVFSNVHNILRATDDNFVVNLIWKAYGPVIKVSDKAVIKKNLITGSIPPENEVITLHEPRTVSLFNWKENKEPLKSTSVSVSIEKNNLLIDFVCFDPEIQNIKADIGKNDADVWNDDCVEVIIADGNKNSSNLFHFIVNSIGTIYDAKNNNAAWNADISVKTDKRSDAWLVSMEIPFDQLSADIGSLHYFKINLCREEKEIGEQTSWNKALHEFTDMNSLGWATQLSYADFSLQLLEESKELLNKITFWHLPVFTKIYNDVFPADEEEIDTISIVVARNEKESASILISNTTEDNLYFRMEPQYHINDSILFSDVLTIKETIPWRDPTGIVFSEALTRVNEGNIISVPSYETRQICIDIKTMLPAGEYQWGITFVPTNMDVKTKKVSLKINVLPFTFPEKLPIDIYTFGPYGGAFTNDLRKEYIDICKDYHINYIQTSNGPGKAISKNEQGEIVVSDNRSDYIAEESLLKELGYGWVYGYGVYSLFMNELKKYDIAEDIDNEKIQKIFREWIRNWIKYLEQEGVDFSKTMFPIKDEPYETDIKNVVIAANIMHDIKPEVRTCVTIATWSTLPSIEKLNHGIDVWMPWEPRVTTREGAEKELNFYRSTGKNFLPYLCSTSGNTASYLQYFRFRGIRSSLMGADGFALWAYNSWRGNDWNSAENVDNYSAFLFHHADRGPVPTLRAEAFREAAEDLFMINEAKRYNDPELVRLISHENLNLLMLQNDPLKVQQWRDRLLTALSRVSQSYDDK
;
A
#
# COMPACT_ATOMS: atom_id res chain seq x y z
N MET A 1 44.07 -4.10 -42.24
CA MET A 1 42.68 -3.71 -42.58
C MET A 1 41.58 -4.32 -41.68
N ARG A 2 41.75 -5.51 -41.09
CA ARG A 2 40.72 -6.10 -40.15
C ARG A 2 40.68 -5.43 -38.78
N ASN A 3 41.78 -4.95 -38.23
CA ASN A 3 41.81 -4.30 -36.92
C ASN A 3 41.30 -2.84 -36.91
N SER A 4 41.32 -2.18 -38.07
CA SER A 4 40.78 -0.82 -38.19
C SER A 4 39.26 -0.77 -38.24
N TYR A 5 38.62 -1.86 -38.70
CA TYR A 5 37.14 -1.95 -38.70
C TYR A 5 36.55 -2.20 -37.33
N ILE A 6 37.27 -2.95 -36.49
CA ILE A 6 36.79 -3.22 -35.09
C ILE A 6 36.89 -1.98 -34.22
N ILE A 7 37.97 -1.17 -34.39
CA ILE A 7 38.13 0.10 -33.69
C ILE A 7 37.10 1.13 -34.17
N LEU A 8 36.78 1.16 -35.48
CA LEU A 8 35.75 2.02 -36.02
C LEU A 8 34.32 1.60 -35.54
N LEU A 9 34.05 0.28 -35.41
CA LEU A 9 32.80 -0.22 -34.86
C LEU A 9 32.67 0.11 -33.37
N LEU A 10 33.75 -0.03 -32.58
CA LEU A 10 33.76 0.33 -31.16
C LEU A 10 33.65 1.85 -30.94
N LEU A 11 34.24 2.67 -31.80
CA LEU A 11 34.05 4.12 -31.77
C LEU A 11 32.65 4.54 -32.21
N PHE A 12 32.03 3.84 -33.18
CA PHE A 12 30.63 4.09 -33.55
C PHE A 12 29.65 3.66 -32.47
N PHE A 13 29.93 2.59 -31.70
CA PHE A 13 29.14 2.19 -30.54
C PHE A 13 29.32 3.14 -29.36
N SER A 14 30.54 3.62 -29.09
CA SER A 14 30.83 4.58 -28.04
C SER A 14 30.24 5.97 -28.30
N VAL A 15 30.31 6.45 -29.55
CA VAL A 15 29.72 7.75 -29.93
C VAL A 15 28.18 7.72 -29.92
N ARG A 16 27.53 6.56 -30.22
CA ARG A 16 26.06 6.44 -30.07
C ARG A 16 25.59 6.25 -28.63
N LEU A 17 26.40 5.65 -27.75
CA LEU A 17 26.12 5.60 -26.32
C LEU A 17 26.18 6.97 -25.66
N ILE A 18 27.09 7.85 -26.10
CA ILE A 18 27.20 9.22 -25.57
C ILE A 18 26.00 10.09 -26.02
N ASN A 19 25.49 9.91 -27.24
CA ASN A 19 24.31 10.63 -27.72
C ASN A 19 22.98 10.08 -27.20
N ALA A 20 22.94 8.88 -26.67
CA ALA A 20 21.73 8.33 -25.98
C ALA A 20 21.58 8.84 -24.55
N GLN A 21 22.62 9.39 -23.94
CA GLN A 21 22.55 9.95 -22.58
C GLN A 21 21.87 11.33 -22.51
N ASP A 22 21.75 12.08 -23.59
CA ASP A 22 21.17 13.43 -23.57
C ASP A 22 19.63 13.45 -23.41
N TYR A 23 18.92 12.31 -23.54
CA TYR A 23 17.48 12.23 -23.38
C TYR A 23 17.09 10.99 -22.57
N SER A 24 17.53 10.91 -21.32
CA SER A 24 17.30 9.75 -20.44
C SER A 24 16.05 9.88 -19.57
N GLN A 25 15.19 10.85 -19.84
CA GLN A 25 14.02 11.15 -19.01
C GLN A 25 12.72 10.90 -19.75
N ILE A 26 11.70 10.48 -18.98
CA ILE A 26 10.29 10.43 -19.41
C ILE A 26 9.50 11.31 -18.45
N THR A 27 8.70 12.22 -19.01
CA THR A 27 7.82 13.10 -18.23
C THR A 27 6.42 12.50 -18.16
N ILE A 28 5.89 12.31 -16.95
CA ILE A 28 4.56 11.75 -16.71
C ILE A 28 3.71 12.74 -15.93
N PHE A 29 2.49 12.97 -16.38
CA PHE A 29 1.48 13.77 -15.72
C PHE A 29 0.34 12.87 -15.22
N GLY A 30 -0.12 13.09 -13.98
CA GLY A 30 -1.15 12.29 -13.37
C GLY A 30 -0.61 11.05 -12.64
N ASN A 31 -1.39 9.98 -12.60
CA ASN A 31 -0.93 8.74 -12.00
C ASN A 31 0.16 8.11 -12.85
N ARG A 32 1.27 7.81 -12.21
CA ARG A 32 2.31 6.98 -12.80
C ARG A 32 1.69 5.63 -13.11
N GLU A 33 1.39 5.40 -14.35
CA GLU A 33 0.90 4.09 -14.81
C GLU A 33 1.88 2.99 -14.37
N ASN A 34 1.39 1.79 -14.18
CA ASN A 34 2.10 0.67 -13.52
C ASN A 34 3.31 0.14 -14.28
N PHE A 35 3.82 0.90 -15.21
CA PHE A 35 4.95 0.48 -16.02
C PHE A 35 6.27 0.94 -15.40
N ARG A 36 7.21 0.00 -15.24
CA ARG A 36 8.55 0.30 -14.74
C ARG A 36 9.41 0.82 -15.90
N TRP A 37 9.31 2.11 -16.17
CA TRP A 37 10.14 2.79 -17.18
C TRP A 37 11.64 2.66 -16.90
N GLU A 38 12.01 2.48 -15.63
CA GLU A 38 13.36 2.26 -15.16
C GLU A 38 13.98 0.97 -15.70
N LYS A 39 13.18 -0.01 -16.12
CA LYS A 39 13.66 -1.22 -16.80
C LYS A 39 14.42 -0.90 -18.10
N TYR A 40 14.19 0.28 -18.65
CA TYR A 40 14.82 0.76 -19.88
C TYR A 40 15.81 1.89 -19.60
N ALA A 41 16.27 2.02 -18.36
CA ALA A 41 17.23 3.03 -17.90
C ALA A 41 16.77 4.48 -18.05
N PHE A 42 15.44 4.73 -18.03
CA PHE A 42 14.91 6.09 -18.04
C PHE A 42 14.67 6.62 -16.63
N LYS A 43 15.10 7.85 -16.38
CA LYS A 43 14.67 8.61 -15.22
C LYS A 43 13.22 9.06 -15.43
N VAL A 44 12.35 8.75 -14.48
CA VAL A 44 10.95 9.12 -14.54
C VAL A 44 10.70 10.35 -13.70
N ASN A 45 10.21 11.41 -14.31
CA ASN A 45 9.69 12.57 -13.61
C ASN A 45 8.17 12.53 -13.63
N ASN A 46 7.58 12.21 -12.50
CA ASN A 46 6.12 12.11 -12.34
C ASN A 46 5.59 13.32 -11.58
N PHE A 47 4.72 14.10 -12.23
CA PHE A 47 4.05 15.25 -11.65
C PHE A 47 2.61 14.90 -11.29
N LYS A 48 2.31 14.86 -10.00
CA LYS A 48 0.97 14.59 -9.47
C LYS A 48 0.08 15.83 -9.58
N GLU A 49 -1.22 15.63 -9.60
CA GLU A 49 -2.20 16.71 -9.76
C GLU A 49 -2.03 17.84 -8.73
N GLY A 50 -1.78 17.51 -7.47
CA GLY A 50 -1.56 18.51 -6.41
C GLY A 50 -0.32 19.37 -6.63
N GLU A 51 0.75 18.82 -7.20
CA GLU A 51 1.95 19.58 -7.59
C GLU A 51 1.67 20.49 -8.78
N ILE A 52 0.94 19.98 -9.78
CA ILE A 52 0.62 20.72 -11.02
C ILE A 52 -0.34 21.87 -10.75
N ALA A 53 -1.26 21.69 -9.80
CA ALA A 53 -2.23 22.71 -9.38
C ALA A 53 -1.55 23.93 -8.73
N ASN A 54 -0.33 23.75 -8.23
CA ASN A 54 0.45 24.85 -7.70
C ASN A 54 1.12 25.60 -8.87
N THR A 55 0.69 26.84 -9.09
CA THR A 55 1.21 27.70 -10.17
C THR A 55 2.55 28.36 -9.81
N ASP A 56 3.28 27.81 -8.86
CA ASP A 56 4.61 28.26 -8.48
C ASP A 56 5.55 28.24 -9.70
N PRO A 57 6.25 29.35 -10.00
CA PRO A 57 7.20 29.42 -11.09
C PRO A 57 8.31 28.36 -11.03
N ALA A 58 8.72 27.92 -9.84
CA ALA A 58 9.70 26.86 -9.67
C ALA A 58 9.19 25.50 -10.17
N ILE A 59 7.94 25.19 -9.91
CA ILE A 59 7.30 23.96 -10.40
C ILE A 59 7.15 24.02 -11.93
N VAL A 60 6.73 25.16 -12.46
CA VAL A 60 6.63 25.37 -13.91
C VAL A 60 8.00 25.17 -14.57
N LEU A 61 9.06 25.72 -13.98
CA LEU A 61 10.42 25.54 -14.49
C LEU A 61 10.85 24.06 -14.47
N ARG A 62 10.62 23.35 -13.37
CA ARG A 62 10.93 21.93 -13.22
C ARG A 62 10.18 21.06 -14.24
N ILE A 63 8.92 21.39 -14.53
CA ILE A 63 8.14 20.74 -15.59
C ILE A 63 8.78 20.98 -16.95
N CYS A 64 9.15 22.23 -17.27
CA CYS A 64 9.80 22.57 -18.52
C CYS A 64 11.13 21.83 -18.70
N GLU A 65 11.99 21.83 -17.69
CA GLU A 65 13.27 21.12 -17.69
C GLU A 65 13.07 19.60 -17.91
N SER A 66 12.05 19.01 -17.25
CA SER A 66 11.73 17.62 -17.46
C SER A 66 11.32 17.33 -18.91
N ILE A 67 10.43 18.14 -19.50
CA ILE A 67 9.98 18.00 -20.88
C ILE A 67 11.16 18.20 -21.86
N ASP A 68 12.01 19.18 -21.62
CA ASP A 68 13.14 19.52 -22.48
C ASP A 68 14.19 18.41 -22.51
N ASN A 69 14.33 17.66 -21.43
CA ASN A 69 15.17 16.47 -21.30
C ASN A 69 14.47 15.14 -21.67
N SER A 70 13.24 15.19 -22.14
CA SER A 70 12.45 14.02 -22.56
C SER A 70 12.23 13.99 -24.07
N LYS A 71 12.04 12.79 -24.63
CA LYS A 71 11.45 12.59 -25.97
C LYS A 71 10.04 12.01 -25.90
N MET A 72 9.54 11.70 -24.69
CA MET A 72 8.17 11.24 -24.50
C MET A 72 7.52 11.91 -23.29
N ILE A 73 6.29 12.35 -23.51
CA ILE A 73 5.38 12.78 -22.45
C ILE A 73 4.24 11.79 -22.37
N VAL A 74 3.90 11.39 -21.15
CA VAL A 74 2.75 10.52 -20.86
C VAL A 74 1.74 11.27 -20.04
N PHE A 75 0.52 11.41 -20.54
CA PHE A 75 -0.64 11.78 -19.75
C PHE A 75 -1.30 10.48 -19.29
N GLY A 76 -1.07 10.12 -18.04
CA GLY A 76 -1.46 8.84 -17.48
C GLY A 76 -2.94 8.75 -17.14
N TYR A 77 -3.32 7.58 -16.64
CA TYR A 77 -4.66 7.29 -16.17
C TYR A 77 -5.13 8.26 -15.08
N LYS A 78 -6.39 8.70 -15.15
CA LYS A 78 -6.97 9.70 -14.24
C LYS A 78 -6.31 11.08 -14.27
N CYS A 79 -5.69 11.45 -15.38
CA CYS A 79 -5.31 12.83 -15.59
C CYS A 79 -6.59 13.71 -15.63
N SER A 80 -6.74 14.65 -14.70
CA SER A 80 -7.95 15.44 -14.56
C SER A 80 -8.02 16.63 -15.52
N ILE A 81 -9.19 17.23 -15.67
CA ILE A 81 -9.35 18.52 -16.40
C ILE A 81 -8.47 19.60 -15.75
N GLY A 82 -8.36 19.59 -14.41
CA GLY A 82 -7.49 20.50 -13.67
C GLY A 82 -6.03 20.37 -14.10
N THR A 83 -5.52 19.14 -14.22
CA THR A 83 -4.18 18.87 -14.72
C THR A 83 -3.96 19.47 -16.12
N PHE A 84 -4.88 19.25 -17.05
CA PHE A 84 -4.77 19.81 -18.40
C PHE A 84 -4.86 21.33 -18.42
N ASN A 85 -5.73 21.95 -17.61
CA ASN A 85 -5.80 23.41 -17.47
C ASN A 85 -4.45 23.94 -17.01
N HIS A 86 -3.93 23.44 -15.90
CA HIS A 86 -2.68 23.93 -15.32
C HIS A 86 -1.50 23.80 -16.28
N ILE A 87 -1.40 22.70 -17.05
CA ILE A 87 -0.33 22.49 -18.03
C ILE A 87 -0.49 23.41 -19.23
N PHE A 88 -1.69 23.43 -19.84
CA PHE A 88 -1.90 24.14 -21.10
C PHE A 88 -2.22 25.62 -20.94
N ASP A 89 -2.49 26.12 -19.75
CA ASP A 89 -2.57 27.55 -19.46
C ASP A 89 -1.19 28.21 -19.31
N GLN A 90 -0.14 27.41 -18.98
CA GLN A 90 1.23 27.90 -18.82
C GLN A 90 1.97 27.99 -20.17
N GLN A 91 2.30 29.22 -20.60
CA GLN A 91 3.02 29.43 -21.86
C GLN A 91 4.40 28.74 -21.91
N PRO A 92 5.23 28.77 -20.83
CA PRO A 92 6.53 28.08 -20.86
C PRO A 92 6.36 26.58 -21.13
N ILE A 93 5.41 25.91 -20.49
CA ILE A 93 5.15 24.49 -20.66
C ILE A 93 4.71 24.19 -22.11
N ARG A 94 3.79 25.00 -22.67
CA ARG A 94 3.43 24.85 -24.09
C ARG A 94 4.63 25.00 -25.03
N THR A 95 5.56 25.88 -24.71
CA THR A 95 6.78 26.07 -25.48
C THR A 95 7.67 24.82 -25.46
N SER A 96 7.89 24.23 -24.28
CA SER A 96 8.63 22.98 -24.13
C SER A 96 7.92 21.80 -24.83
N ILE A 97 6.61 21.68 -24.75
CA ILE A 97 5.82 20.67 -25.49
C ILE A 97 5.98 20.85 -27.01
N LYS A 98 5.90 22.07 -27.50
CA LYS A 98 6.14 22.37 -28.93
C LYS A 98 7.54 21.99 -29.36
N SER A 99 8.55 22.32 -28.58
CA SER A 99 9.94 21.93 -28.80
C SER A 99 10.13 20.42 -28.82
N LEU A 100 9.48 19.69 -27.89
CA LEU A 100 9.50 18.23 -27.89
C LEU A 100 8.97 17.64 -29.21
N LEU A 101 7.84 18.12 -29.72
CA LEU A 101 7.28 17.65 -31.00
C LEU A 101 8.17 18.02 -32.19
N GLN A 102 8.78 19.21 -32.19
CA GLN A 102 9.72 19.64 -33.24
C GLN A 102 10.97 18.77 -33.35
N ARG A 103 11.46 18.24 -32.22
CA ARG A 103 12.59 17.31 -32.20
C ARG A 103 12.23 15.84 -32.40
N GLY A 104 10.95 15.55 -32.74
CA GLY A 104 10.46 14.21 -33.05
C GLY A 104 9.94 13.45 -31.84
N GLY A 105 9.59 14.13 -30.75
CA GLY A 105 9.07 13.51 -29.54
C GLY A 105 7.64 13.01 -29.68
N LEU A 106 7.24 12.20 -28.71
CA LEU A 106 5.95 11.52 -28.64
C LEU A 106 5.13 12.03 -27.45
N ILE A 107 3.86 12.34 -27.67
CA ILE A 107 2.89 12.55 -26.60
C ILE A 107 1.93 11.37 -26.59
N TYR A 108 1.81 10.70 -25.45
CA TYR A 108 0.88 9.62 -25.25
C TYR A 108 -0.22 10.04 -24.25
N PHE A 109 -1.46 10.00 -24.70
CA PHE A 109 -2.62 10.17 -23.84
C PHE A 109 -3.19 8.79 -23.51
N GLY A 110 -3.10 8.41 -22.25
CA GLY A 110 -3.72 7.22 -21.70
C GLY A 110 -5.26 7.30 -21.67
N PRO A 111 -5.93 6.25 -21.24
CA PRO A 111 -7.38 6.25 -21.17
C PRO A 111 -7.88 7.32 -20.20
N LEU A 112 -8.73 8.20 -20.70
CA LEU A 112 -9.34 9.28 -19.94
C LEU A 112 -10.65 8.81 -19.32
N GLU A 113 -10.88 9.07 -18.04
CA GLU A 113 -12.09 8.71 -17.32
C GLU A 113 -12.89 9.91 -16.82
N GLY A 114 -14.19 9.68 -16.64
CA GLY A 114 -15.10 10.61 -15.99
C GLY A 114 -15.28 11.96 -16.70
N PRO A 115 -15.35 13.07 -15.97
CA PRO A 115 -15.61 14.40 -16.52
C PRO A 115 -14.55 14.91 -17.50
N VAL A 116 -13.34 14.36 -17.51
CA VAL A 116 -12.26 14.73 -18.43
C VAL A 116 -12.64 14.42 -19.88
N ILE A 117 -13.48 13.41 -20.09
CA ILE A 117 -13.98 13.07 -21.43
C ILE A 117 -14.91 14.14 -21.98
N THR A 118 -15.51 14.97 -21.11
CA THR A 118 -16.57 15.87 -21.50
C THR A 118 -16.09 17.16 -22.17
N SER A 119 -14.88 17.64 -21.89
CA SER A 119 -14.29 18.76 -22.64
C SER A 119 -12.83 18.99 -22.30
N PHE A 120 -11.94 18.84 -23.27
CA PHE A 120 -10.59 19.36 -23.11
C PHE A 120 -10.61 20.87 -22.95
N PRO A 121 -9.68 21.46 -22.16
CA PRO A 121 -9.59 22.90 -21.98
C PRO A 121 -9.42 23.66 -23.30
N ASN A 122 -9.98 24.86 -23.37
CA ASN A 122 -9.84 25.71 -24.56
C ASN A 122 -8.37 26.07 -24.84
N SER A 123 -7.55 26.25 -23.82
CA SER A 123 -6.12 26.48 -23.95
C SER A 123 -5.40 25.31 -24.63
N MET A 124 -5.73 24.07 -24.27
CA MET A 124 -5.23 22.87 -24.91
C MET A 124 -5.69 22.77 -26.38
N LYS A 125 -6.98 22.97 -26.63
CA LYS A 125 -7.55 22.96 -27.99
C LYS A 125 -6.89 24.02 -28.90
N THR A 126 -6.72 25.21 -28.38
CA THR A 126 -6.06 26.33 -29.10
C THR A 126 -4.59 26.01 -29.37
N PHE A 127 -3.89 25.46 -28.40
CA PHE A 127 -2.49 25.09 -28.56
C PHE A 127 -2.31 24.02 -29.64
N PHE A 128 -3.04 22.91 -29.58
CA PHE A 128 -2.93 21.83 -30.58
C PHE A 128 -3.32 22.30 -31.98
N SER A 129 -4.39 23.08 -32.10
CA SER A 129 -4.76 23.68 -33.36
C SER A 129 -3.63 24.58 -33.92
N SER A 130 -2.96 25.33 -33.06
CA SER A 130 -1.87 26.25 -33.49
C SER A 130 -0.63 25.54 -34.04
N ILE A 131 -0.47 24.26 -33.73
CA ILE A 131 0.65 23.43 -34.19
C ILE A 131 0.24 22.40 -35.27
N GLY A 132 -0.99 22.49 -35.78
CA GLY A 132 -1.52 21.58 -36.79
C GLY A 132 -1.85 20.18 -36.25
N ALA A 133 -1.99 20.06 -34.92
CA ALA A 133 -2.38 18.81 -34.30
C ALA A 133 -3.89 18.72 -34.12
N GLY A 134 -4.44 17.54 -34.38
CA GLY A 134 -5.83 17.22 -34.07
C GLY A 134 -6.05 17.02 -32.58
N ILE A 135 -7.29 17.19 -32.17
CA ILE A 135 -7.73 16.87 -30.81
C ILE A 135 -8.99 16.01 -30.87
N ILE A 136 -9.12 15.08 -29.95
CA ILE A 136 -10.30 14.25 -29.81
C ILE A 136 -11.22 14.91 -28.78
N ASP A 137 -12.48 15.11 -29.13
CA ASP A 137 -13.48 15.68 -28.24
C ASP A 137 -14.39 14.59 -27.65
N HIS A 138 -15.16 14.93 -26.64
CA HIS A 138 -16.12 14.07 -25.95
C HIS A 138 -17.04 13.30 -26.89
N SER A 139 -17.53 13.94 -27.96
CA SER A 139 -18.38 13.30 -28.98
C SER A 139 -17.70 12.14 -29.73
N ASN A 140 -16.41 12.00 -29.58
CA ASN A 140 -15.61 10.94 -30.22
C ASN A 140 -15.44 9.69 -29.36
N TYR A 141 -15.90 9.70 -28.09
CA TYR A 141 -15.74 8.56 -27.17
C TYR A 141 -17.04 7.80 -27.03
N ASN A 142 -17.02 6.50 -27.26
CA ASN A 142 -18.14 5.58 -27.06
C ASN A 142 -17.70 4.42 -26.16
N MET A 143 -18.65 3.88 -25.38
CA MET A 143 -18.40 2.67 -24.58
C MET A 143 -18.47 1.42 -25.46
N CYS A 144 -17.57 0.47 -25.26
CA CYS A 144 -17.73 -0.88 -25.79
C CYS A 144 -18.88 -1.55 -25.06
N LYS A 145 -19.81 -2.13 -25.82
CA LYS A 145 -21.00 -2.80 -25.27
C LYS A 145 -21.08 -4.24 -25.70
N ASN A 146 -21.64 -5.08 -24.85
CA ASN A 146 -22.04 -6.43 -25.21
C ASN A 146 -23.42 -6.41 -25.93
N GLU A 147 -23.92 -7.58 -26.30
CA GLU A 147 -25.21 -7.71 -27.00
C GLU A 147 -26.41 -7.16 -26.21
N LEU A 148 -26.29 -7.08 -24.87
CA LEU A 148 -27.33 -6.52 -24.01
C LEU A 148 -27.19 -4.99 -23.82
N GLY A 149 -26.21 -4.36 -24.47
CA GLY A 149 -25.93 -2.94 -24.31
C GLY A 149 -25.16 -2.55 -23.04
N LEU A 150 -24.67 -3.54 -22.28
CA LEU A 150 -23.83 -3.32 -21.09
C LEU A 150 -22.38 -3.09 -21.50
N GLU A 151 -21.63 -2.41 -20.63
CA GLU A 151 -20.19 -2.20 -20.83
C GLU A 151 -19.42 -3.54 -20.93
N SER A 152 -18.48 -3.63 -21.84
CA SER A 152 -17.68 -4.83 -22.02
C SER A 152 -16.25 -4.50 -22.44
N ASN A 153 -15.31 -5.32 -21.95
CA ASN A 153 -13.93 -5.31 -22.42
C ASN A 153 -13.86 -5.89 -23.83
N LYS A 154 -13.15 -5.21 -24.73
CA LYS A 154 -12.91 -5.68 -26.10
C LYS A 154 -11.42 -5.87 -26.34
N LYS A 155 -11.06 -7.05 -26.89
CA LYS A 155 -9.69 -7.31 -27.30
C LYS A 155 -9.29 -6.41 -28.47
N GLY A 156 -8.13 -5.73 -28.35
CA GLY A 156 -7.61 -4.91 -29.43
C GLY A 156 -6.96 -5.74 -30.53
N ILE A 157 -7.33 -5.46 -31.76
CA ILE A 157 -6.79 -6.11 -32.96
C ILE A 157 -5.93 -5.07 -33.68
N PRO A 158 -4.65 -5.36 -33.99
CA PRO A 158 -3.81 -4.48 -34.80
C PRO A 158 -4.51 -4.10 -36.12
N TYR A 159 -4.50 -2.82 -36.46
CA TYR A 159 -5.12 -2.33 -37.69
C TYR A 159 -4.17 -2.56 -38.88
N ASP A 160 -4.59 -3.37 -39.83
CA ASP A 160 -3.78 -3.71 -41.04
C ASP A 160 -3.42 -2.50 -41.88
N GLY A 161 -4.17 -1.43 -41.80
CA GLY A 161 -3.89 -0.17 -42.52
C GLY A 161 -2.74 0.64 -41.91
N TYR A 162 -2.35 0.39 -40.65
CA TYR A 162 -1.22 1.04 -40.01
C TYR A 162 0.03 0.16 -40.16
N LYS A 163 1.06 0.67 -40.79
CA LYS A 163 2.35 -0.03 -41.03
C LYS A 163 3.52 0.64 -40.29
N GLY A 164 3.20 1.51 -39.33
CA GLY A 164 4.20 2.24 -38.59
C GLY A 164 4.88 1.44 -37.49
N GLU A 165 5.89 2.05 -36.87
CA GLU A 165 6.78 1.43 -35.87
C GLU A 165 6.02 0.87 -34.66
N LEU A 166 4.90 1.47 -34.25
CA LEU A 166 4.17 1.04 -33.07
C LEU A 166 3.62 -0.38 -33.15
N LEU A 167 3.39 -0.91 -34.36
CA LEU A 167 2.94 -2.29 -34.59
C LEU A 167 4.01 -3.26 -35.06
N THR A 168 5.19 -2.77 -35.42
CA THR A 168 6.19 -3.62 -36.11
C THR A 168 7.56 -3.63 -35.44
N THR A 169 7.92 -2.61 -34.66
CA THR A 169 9.31 -2.42 -34.23
C THR A 169 9.41 -2.08 -32.72
N PRO A 170 10.13 -2.87 -31.94
CA PRO A 170 10.77 -4.15 -32.31
C PRO A 170 9.81 -5.35 -32.29
N ASN A 171 8.58 -5.17 -31.80
CA ASN A 171 7.62 -6.23 -31.58
C ASN A 171 6.42 -6.12 -32.53
N SER A 172 5.81 -7.25 -32.87
CA SER A 172 4.64 -7.34 -33.75
C SER A 172 3.44 -8.09 -33.12
N SER A 173 3.56 -8.53 -31.86
CA SER A 173 2.52 -9.25 -31.13
C SER A 173 2.10 -8.50 -29.88
N PHE A 174 0.78 -8.30 -29.69
CA PHE A 174 0.22 -7.49 -28.62
C PHE A 174 -1.04 -8.13 -28.06
N ASP A 175 -1.20 -8.03 -26.72
CA ASP A 175 -2.40 -8.42 -26.00
C ASP A 175 -2.98 -7.21 -25.24
N ILE A 176 -3.84 -6.45 -25.92
CA ILE A 176 -4.43 -5.22 -25.43
C ILE A 176 -5.95 -5.29 -25.31
N ILE A 177 -6.49 -4.61 -24.33
CA ILE A 177 -7.94 -4.62 -24.04
C ILE A 177 -8.42 -3.17 -23.85
N GLY A 178 -9.49 -2.80 -24.55
CA GLY A 178 -10.16 -1.52 -24.41
C GLY A 178 -11.60 -1.65 -23.92
N VAL A 179 -12.02 -0.72 -23.06
CA VAL A 179 -13.40 -0.61 -22.56
C VAL A 179 -14.18 0.42 -23.36
N ARG A 180 -13.48 1.30 -24.06
CA ARG A 180 -14.04 2.37 -24.88
C ARG A 180 -13.42 2.32 -26.26
N HIS A 181 -14.12 2.88 -27.21
CA HIS A 181 -13.62 3.07 -28.56
C HIS A 181 -13.85 4.52 -29.00
N PHE A 182 -13.08 4.96 -29.97
CA PHE A 182 -13.32 6.22 -30.64
C PHE A 182 -14.44 6.06 -31.68
N GLY A 183 -15.43 6.93 -31.64
CA GLY A 183 -16.49 6.96 -32.65
C GLY A 183 -16.01 7.60 -33.96
N LYS A 184 -16.68 8.65 -34.41
CA LYS A 184 -16.27 9.36 -35.64
C LYS A 184 -14.97 10.13 -35.42
N ILE A 185 -13.85 9.61 -35.95
CA ILE A 185 -12.56 10.32 -35.99
C ILE A 185 -12.32 10.97 -37.35
N PRO A 186 -11.66 12.14 -37.40
CA PRO A 186 -11.24 12.74 -38.68
C PRO A 186 -10.17 11.87 -39.36
N LYS A 187 -10.58 11.07 -40.36
CA LYS A 187 -9.69 10.09 -41.03
C LYS A 187 -8.48 10.72 -41.76
N ASN A 188 -8.54 12.00 -42.06
CA ASN A 188 -7.46 12.77 -42.64
C ASN A 188 -6.47 13.34 -41.63
N VAL A 189 -6.76 13.16 -40.34
CA VAL A 189 -5.92 13.65 -39.24
C VAL A 189 -5.36 12.47 -38.41
N PHE A 190 -6.20 11.51 -38.09
CA PHE A 190 -5.84 10.38 -37.24
C PHE A 190 -5.90 9.06 -38.01
N GLN A 191 -4.95 8.19 -37.72
CA GLN A 191 -4.91 6.81 -38.18
C GLN A 191 -5.14 5.86 -37.01
N PRO A 192 -6.03 4.86 -37.14
CA PRO A 192 -6.16 3.80 -36.16
C PRO A 192 -4.87 3.00 -36.02
N ILE A 193 -4.58 2.54 -34.80
CA ILE A 193 -3.48 1.59 -34.50
C ILE A 193 -4.11 0.24 -34.09
N PHE A 194 -5.09 0.28 -33.19
CA PHE A 194 -5.85 -0.89 -32.77
C PHE A 194 -7.35 -0.68 -32.94
N LEU A 195 -8.01 -1.73 -33.34
CA LEU A 195 -9.47 -1.79 -33.47
C LEU A 195 -10.06 -2.79 -32.49
N SER A 196 -11.32 -2.59 -32.11
CA SER A 196 -12.15 -3.62 -31.49
C SER A 196 -12.46 -4.74 -32.51
N PRO A 197 -12.97 -5.91 -32.07
CA PRO A 197 -13.46 -6.93 -33.02
C PRO A 197 -14.54 -6.44 -33.98
N GLU A 198 -15.29 -5.41 -33.59
CA GLU A 198 -16.33 -4.75 -34.40
C GLU A 198 -15.75 -3.73 -35.40
N GLY A 199 -14.46 -3.46 -35.33
CA GLY A 199 -13.76 -2.53 -36.22
C GLY A 199 -13.73 -1.07 -35.73
N ASP A 200 -14.13 -0.82 -34.49
CA ASP A 200 -14.07 0.52 -33.90
C ASP A 200 -12.67 0.81 -33.34
N PRO A 201 -12.14 2.02 -33.55
CA PRO A 201 -10.79 2.35 -33.09
C PRO A 201 -10.68 2.39 -31.56
N LEU A 202 -9.75 1.60 -31.00
CA LEU A 202 -9.36 1.62 -29.57
C LEU A 202 -8.18 2.55 -29.31
N MET A 203 -7.31 2.72 -30.31
CA MET A 203 -6.16 3.58 -30.26
C MET A 203 -5.91 4.23 -31.61
N ILE A 204 -5.53 5.51 -31.59
CA ILE A 204 -5.29 6.30 -32.79
C ILE A 204 -4.03 7.14 -32.66
N ILE A 205 -3.41 7.46 -33.78
CA ILE A 205 -2.20 8.27 -33.85
C ILE A 205 -2.34 9.38 -34.90
N GLN A 206 -1.70 10.53 -34.63
CA GLN A 206 -1.31 11.50 -35.61
C GLN A 206 0.20 11.62 -35.63
N GLU A 207 0.80 11.51 -36.81
CA GLU A 207 2.23 11.61 -37.04
C GLU A 207 2.59 12.90 -37.79
N ASN A 208 3.88 13.19 -37.86
CA ASN A 208 4.44 14.33 -38.59
C ASN A 208 3.98 15.71 -38.11
N ILE A 209 3.57 15.82 -36.84
CA ILE A 209 3.23 17.12 -36.24
C ILE A 209 4.52 17.94 -36.14
N LEU A 210 4.46 19.18 -36.64
CA LEU A 210 5.64 20.05 -36.76
C LEU A 210 6.81 19.36 -37.53
N GLY A 211 6.46 18.44 -38.43
CA GLY A 211 7.39 17.74 -39.33
C GLY A 211 7.93 16.40 -38.78
N LYS A 212 7.91 16.15 -37.49
CA LYS A 212 8.49 14.94 -36.88
C LYS A 212 7.72 14.37 -35.71
N GLY A 213 6.99 15.17 -34.95
CA GLY A 213 6.33 14.78 -33.70
C GLY A 213 5.14 13.87 -33.91
N SER A 214 4.77 13.13 -32.87
CA SER A 214 3.62 12.22 -32.87
C SER A 214 2.77 12.38 -31.63
N ILE A 215 1.45 12.18 -31.77
CA ILE A 215 0.50 12.15 -30.67
C ILE A 215 -0.35 10.89 -30.78
N VAL A 216 -0.43 10.14 -29.69
CA VAL A 216 -1.24 8.93 -29.54
C VAL A 216 -2.35 9.17 -28.54
N PHE A 217 -3.58 8.87 -28.90
CA PHE A 217 -4.72 8.78 -27.99
C PHE A 217 -5.11 7.34 -27.83
N SER A 218 -5.23 6.89 -26.57
CA SER A 218 -5.52 5.50 -26.23
C SER A 218 -6.76 5.39 -25.35
N ASN A 219 -7.62 4.43 -25.67
CA ASN A 219 -8.70 3.94 -24.83
C ASN A 219 -8.40 2.53 -24.29
N VAL A 220 -7.15 2.11 -24.40
CA VAL A 220 -6.69 0.80 -23.94
C VAL A 220 -6.23 0.91 -22.50
N HIS A 221 -6.89 0.19 -21.60
CA HIS A 221 -6.68 0.30 -20.16
C HIS A 221 -5.38 -0.31 -19.65
N ASN A 222 -4.83 -1.28 -20.35
CA ASN A 222 -3.72 -2.09 -19.85
C ASN A 222 -2.36 -1.82 -20.49
N ILE A 223 -2.26 -0.97 -21.49
CA ILE A 223 -0.99 -0.76 -22.22
C ILE A 223 0.14 -0.26 -21.32
N LEU A 224 -0.14 0.65 -20.40
CA LEU A 224 0.87 1.15 -19.47
C LEU A 224 0.86 0.39 -18.13
N ARG A 225 0.07 -0.68 -18.02
CA ARG A 225 -0.13 -1.46 -16.79
C ARG A 225 0.56 -2.82 -16.81
N ALA A 226 1.66 -2.95 -17.56
CA ALA A 226 2.55 -4.09 -17.51
C ALA A 226 2.03 -5.44 -18.05
N THR A 227 0.89 -5.48 -18.72
CA THR A 227 0.43 -6.70 -19.39
C THR A 227 0.91 -6.83 -20.82
N ASP A 228 1.31 -5.71 -21.45
CA ASP A 228 1.96 -5.74 -22.75
C ASP A 228 3.20 -4.84 -22.81
N ASP A 229 4.30 -5.37 -22.30
CA ASP A 229 5.62 -4.76 -22.45
C ASP A 229 5.99 -4.53 -23.91
N ASN A 230 5.47 -5.34 -24.83
CA ASN A 230 5.81 -5.26 -26.25
C ASN A 230 5.38 -3.93 -26.89
N PHE A 231 4.16 -3.49 -26.59
CA PHE A 231 3.68 -2.23 -27.13
C PHE A 231 4.38 -1.02 -26.49
N VAL A 232 4.63 -1.08 -25.20
CA VAL A 232 5.36 -0.01 -24.50
C VAL A 232 6.80 0.11 -25.04
N VAL A 233 7.45 -1.02 -25.31
CA VAL A 233 8.77 -1.02 -25.97
C VAL A 233 8.71 -0.36 -27.34
N ASN A 234 7.64 -0.58 -28.11
CA ASN A 234 7.47 0.09 -29.40
C ASN A 234 7.23 1.61 -29.24
N LEU A 235 6.49 2.05 -28.22
CA LEU A 235 6.36 3.48 -27.90
C LEU A 235 7.72 4.12 -27.58
N ILE A 236 8.52 3.44 -26.76
CA ILE A 236 9.87 3.88 -26.41
C ILE A 236 10.76 3.91 -27.69
N TRP A 237 10.73 2.86 -28.48
CA TRP A 237 11.50 2.79 -29.72
C TRP A 237 11.15 3.92 -30.68
N LYS A 238 9.85 4.21 -30.82
CA LYS A 238 9.39 5.32 -31.67
C LYS A 238 9.91 6.69 -31.17
N ALA A 239 9.92 6.91 -29.87
CA ALA A 239 10.34 8.18 -29.27
C ALA A 239 11.86 8.33 -29.19
N TYR A 240 12.58 7.27 -28.79
CA TYR A 240 14.00 7.31 -28.45
C TYR A 240 14.90 6.56 -29.44
N GLY A 241 14.32 5.83 -30.39
CA GLY A 241 15.05 4.92 -31.29
C GLY A 241 15.36 3.58 -30.63
N PRO A 242 16.24 2.77 -31.20
CA PRO A 242 16.60 1.46 -30.67
C PRO A 242 17.08 1.55 -29.21
N VAL A 243 16.28 1.05 -28.32
CA VAL A 243 16.61 0.97 -26.89
C VAL A 243 16.95 -0.49 -26.59
N ILE A 244 18.15 -0.73 -26.11
CA ILE A 244 18.52 -2.05 -25.60
C ILE A 244 17.74 -2.24 -24.31
N LYS A 245 16.86 -3.25 -24.30
CA LYS A 245 16.21 -3.69 -23.07
C LYS A 245 17.31 -4.13 -22.11
N VAL A 246 17.60 -3.31 -21.10
CA VAL A 246 18.42 -3.73 -19.97
C VAL A 246 17.61 -4.82 -19.30
N SER A 247 18.12 -6.06 -19.26
CA SER A 247 17.41 -7.14 -18.58
C SER A 247 17.14 -6.71 -17.15
N ASP A 248 16.00 -7.11 -16.57
CA ASP A 248 15.70 -6.84 -15.16
C ASP A 248 16.89 -7.23 -14.27
N LYS A 249 17.56 -8.33 -14.60
CA LYS A 249 18.79 -8.79 -13.96
C LYS A 249 19.94 -7.79 -14.00
N ALA A 250 20.18 -7.16 -15.16
CA ALA A 250 21.24 -6.17 -15.27
C ALA A 250 20.91 -4.87 -14.53
N VAL A 251 19.64 -4.49 -14.44
CA VAL A 251 19.20 -3.34 -13.63
C VAL A 251 19.36 -3.66 -12.14
N ILE A 252 18.93 -4.84 -11.70
CA ILE A 252 19.08 -5.25 -10.29
C ILE A 252 20.57 -5.36 -9.94
N LYS A 253 21.37 -5.99 -10.78
CA LYS A 253 22.82 -6.06 -10.59
C LYS A 253 23.45 -4.67 -10.56
N LYS A 254 23.06 -3.77 -11.47
CA LYS A 254 23.50 -2.39 -11.44
C LYS A 254 23.05 -1.69 -10.15
N ASN A 255 21.81 -1.87 -9.73
CA ASN A 255 21.29 -1.27 -8.50
C ASN A 255 21.96 -1.84 -7.25
N LEU A 256 22.27 -3.13 -7.20
CA LEU A 256 23.08 -3.73 -6.13
C LEU A 256 24.47 -3.09 -6.05
N ILE A 257 25.06 -2.76 -7.20
CA ILE A 257 26.40 -2.18 -7.26
C ILE A 257 26.35 -0.65 -7.10
N THR A 258 25.46 0.06 -7.81
CA THR A 258 25.42 1.54 -7.84
C THR A 258 24.46 2.16 -6.85
N GLY A 259 23.43 1.43 -6.39
CA GLY A 259 22.51 1.91 -5.35
C GLY A 259 23.16 2.04 -3.97
N SER A 260 24.36 1.49 -3.81
CA SER A 260 25.18 1.68 -2.61
C SER A 260 25.99 2.99 -2.64
N ILE A 261 26.08 3.66 -3.77
CA ILE A 261 26.83 4.91 -3.92
C ILE A 261 25.85 6.08 -3.84
N PRO A 262 25.85 6.84 -2.74
CA PRO A 262 24.98 7.99 -2.61
C PRO A 262 25.40 9.11 -3.58
N PRO A 263 24.47 9.98 -4.01
CA PRO A 263 24.82 11.18 -4.77
C PRO A 263 25.80 12.08 -3.98
N GLU A 264 26.67 12.76 -4.67
CA GLU A 264 27.70 13.61 -4.03
C GLU A 264 27.13 14.68 -3.11
N ASN A 265 25.94 15.20 -3.42
CA ASN A 265 25.24 16.17 -2.58
C ASN A 265 24.63 15.58 -1.28
N GLU A 266 24.60 14.26 -1.14
CA GLU A 266 24.20 13.54 0.08
C GLU A 266 25.42 13.03 0.86
N VAL A 267 26.63 13.52 0.53
CA VAL A 267 27.88 13.14 1.19
C VAL A 267 28.63 14.38 1.70
N ILE A 268 28.91 14.38 2.99
CA ILE A 268 29.83 15.36 3.61
C ILE A 268 31.22 14.75 3.66
N THR A 269 32.17 15.31 2.89
CA THR A 269 33.57 14.93 2.96
C THR A 269 34.27 15.75 4.05
N LEU A 270 34.88 15.08 5.02
CA LEU A 270 35.35 15.65 6.27
C LEU A 270 36.90 15.94 6.29
N HIS A 271 37.59 15.73 5.17
CA HIS A 271 39.02 16.04 5.05
C HIS A 271 39.32 17.56 5.07
N GLU A 272 38.30 18.37 4.79
CA GLU A 272 38.29 19.82 5.00
C GLU A 272 36.98 20.24 5.64
N PRO A 273 36.93 21.34 6.42
CA PRO A 273 35.69 21.84 6.99
C PRO A 273 34.66 22.09 5.88
N ARG A 274 33.51 21.45 5.97
CA ARG A 274 32.44 21.57 4.98
C ARG A 274 31.22 22.25 5.59
N THR A 275 30.72 23.27 4.90
CA THR A 275 29.49 23.94 5.28
C THR A 275 28.33 23.47 4.42
N VAL A 276 27.25 23.09 5.07
CA VAL A 276 25.97 22.70 4.45
C VAL A 276 24.84 23.58 4.95
N SER A 277 23.78 23.69 4.16
CA SER A 277 22.56 24.41 4.52
C SER A 277 21.44 23.40 4.75
N LEU A 278 20.55 23.72 5.70
CA LEU A 278 19.35 22.93 5.93
C LEU A 278 18.21 23.45 5.06
N PHE A 279 17.29 22.57 4.72
CA PHE A 279 16.08 22.91 3.96
C PHE A 279 14.82 22.39 4.66
N ASN A 280 13.67 22.97 4.36
CA ASN A 280 12.39 22.51 4.87
C ASN A 280 11.99 21.22 4.16
N TRP A 281 12.21 20.07 4.82
CA TRP A 281 12.02 18.76 4.23
C TRP A 281 10.56 18.37 4.04
N LYS A 282 9.64 18.90 4.88
CA LYS A 282 8.19 18.61 4.78
C LYS A 282 7.59 19.26 3.53
N GLU A 283 7.99 20.49 3.26
CA GLU A 283 7.46 21.27 2.15
C GLU A 283 8.39 21.26 0.93
N ASN A 284 9.59 20.69 1.08
CA ASN A 284 10.64 20.61 0.06
C ASN A 284 10.97 21.99 -0.57
N LYS A 285 11.17 22.97 0.30
CA LYS A 285 11.45 24.36 -0.06
C LYS A 285 12.55 24.96 0.80
N GLU A 286 13.01 26.15 0.40
CA GLU A 286 13.89 26.97 1.24
C GLU A 286 13.24 27.26 2.59
N PRO A 287 14.00 27.21 3.69
CA PRO A 287 13.48 27.50 5.02
C PRO A 287 13.19 29.01 5.18
N LEU A 288 12.21 29.32 6.02
CA LEU A 288 11.92 30.70 6.39
C LEU A 288 13.02 31.29 7.29
N LYS A 289 13.57 30.45 8.19
CA LYS A 289 14.72 30.80 9.04
C LYS A 289 15.90 29.88 8.68
N SER A 290 16.84 30.39 7.90
CA SER A 290 17.95 29.58 7.37
C SER A 290 18.92 29.10 8.45
N THR A 291 19.54 27.96 8.20
CA THR A 291 20.59 27.39 9.05
C THR A 291 21.76 26.95 8.22
N SER A 292 22.96 27.34 8.63
CA SER A 292 24.22 26.90 8.07
C SER A 292 24.95 26.03 9.07
N VAL A 293 25.45 24.87 8.65
CA VAL A 293 26.15 23.94 9.54
C VAL A 293 27.52 23.63 8.99
N SER A 294 28.55 23.87 9.79
CA SER A 294 29.93 23.45 9.46
C SER A 294 30.25 22.13 10.15
N VAL A 295 30.77 21.18 9.39
CA VAL A 295 31.13 19.86 9.90
C VAL A 295 32.61 19.59 9.57
N SER A 296 33.39 19.18 10.56
CA SER A 296 34.81 18.87 10.41
C SER A 296 35.29 17.85 11.44
N ILE A 297 36.49 17.36 11.26
CA ILE A 297 37.16 16.48 12.24
C ILE A 297 38.43 17.18 12.73
N GLU A 298 38.60 17.27 14.03
CA GLU A 298 39.85 17.66 14.65
C GLU A 298 40.32 16.58 15.64
N LYS A 299 41.53 16.03 15.39
CA LYS A 299 42.08 14.90 16.14
C LYS A 299 41.13 13.68 16.06
N ASN A 300 40.46 13.34 17.18
CA ASN A 300 39.50 12.22 17.26
C ASN A 300 38.09 12.69 17.59
N ASN A 301 37.76 13.93 17.29
CA ASN A 301 36.47 14.55 17.60
C ASN A 301 35.79 15.02 16.32
N LEU A 302 34.51 14.78 16.25
CA LEU A 302 33.62 15.36 15.25
C LEU A 302 33.19 16.74 15.77
N LEU A 303 33.47 17.79 15.00
CA LEU A 303 33.08 19.16 15.30
C LEU A 303 31.93 19.58 14.41
N ILE A 304 30.87 20.08 15.03
CA ILE A 304 29.64 20.48 14.30
C ILE A 304 29.21 21.86 14.84
N ASP A 305 29.27 22.86 13.98
CA ASP A 305 28.90 24.23 14.29
C ASP A 305 27.65 24.67 13.54
N PHE A 306 26.58 24.92 14.25
CA PHE A 306 25.33 25.45 13.71
C PHE A 306 25.32 26.97 13.84
N VAL A 307 24.92 27.65 12.77
CA VAL A 307 24.52 29.06 12.76
C VAL A 307 23.06 29.12 12.35
N CYS A 308 22.20 29.33 13.30
CA CYS A 308 20.75 29.38 13.15
C CYS A 308 20.30 30.83 13.02
N PHE A 309 20.10 31.30 11.77
CA PHE A 309 19.63 32.65 11.52
C PHE A 309 18.19 32.82 11.99
N ASP A 310 17.96 33.91 12.73
CA ASP A 310 16.66 34.27 13.28
C ASP A 310 16.55 35.78 13.44
N PRO A 311 15.72 36.44 12.63
CA PRO A 311 15.53 37.89 12.73
C PRO A 311 14.80 38.29 14.01
N GLU A 312 14.14 37.34 14.68
CA GLU A 312 13.38 37.58 15.92
C GLU A 312 14.01 36.82 17.10
N ILE A 313 15.32 37.02 17.26
CA ILE A 313 16.17 36.32 18.24
C ILE A 313 15.64 36.41 19.70
N GLN A 314 14.84 37.41 20.02
CA GLN A 314 14.19 37.59 21.33
C GLN A 314 13.03 36.61 21.56
N ASN A 315 12.49 36.00 20.51
CA ASN A 315 11.35 35.11 20.60
C ASN A 315 11.77 33.61 20.66
N ILE A 316 13.08 33.35 20.67
CA ILE A 316 13.58 31.97 20.76
C ILE A 316 13.07 31.32 22.04
N LYS A 317 12.40 30.19 21.85
CA LYS A 317 11.90 29.35 22.92
C LYS A 317 13.04 28.50 23.50
N ALA A 318 13.32 28.65 24.79
CA ALA A 318 14.35 27.94 25.51
C ALA A 318 13.95 27.76 26.99
N ASP A 319 12.89 27.08 27.27
CA ASP A 319 12.30 26.90 28.58
C ASP A 319 12.90 25.73 29.36
N ILE A 320 13.51 24.77 28.66
CA ILE A 320 14.00 23.51 29.20
C ILE A 320 15.48 23.65 29.56
N GLY A 321 15.80 23.71 30.88
CA GLY A 321 17.15 23.83 31.41
C GLY A 321 17.70 22.58 32.06
N LYS A 322 17.02 21.43 31.95
CA LYS A 322 17.46 20.15 32.50
C LYS A 322 17.82 19.19 31.39
N ASN A 323 19.05 18.65 31.42
CA ASN A 323 19.48 17.61 30.49
C ASN A 323 18.57 16.38 30.57
N ASP A 324 18.41 15.68 29.46
CA ASP A 324 17.56 14.50 29.26
C ASP A 324 16.07 14.74 29.52
N ALA A 325 15.63 16.01 29.53
CA ALA A 325 14.23 16.36 29.43
C ALA A 325 13.82 16.46 27.95
N ASP A 326 12.57 16.79 27.70
CA ASP A 326 11.99 16.89 26.35
C ASP A 326 12.50 18.12 25.57
N VAL A 327 13.84 18.22 25.37
CA VAL A 327 14.56 19.37 24.79
C VAL A 327 14.04 19.73 23.40
N TRP A 328 13.49 18.76 22.67
CA TRP A 328 12.84 18.99 21.38
C TRP A 328 11.57 19.85 21.45
N ASN A 329 11.08 20.23 22.61
CA ASN A 329 9.99 21.18 22.75
C ASN A 329 10.44 22.64 22.73
N ASP A 330 11.75 22.89 22.71
CA ASP A 330 12.38 24.19 22.54
C ASP A 330 12.87 24.40 21.10
N ASP A 331 13.33 25.63 20.79
CA ASP A 331 14.16 25.87 19.60
C ASP A 331 15.48 25.14 19.79
N CYS A 332 15.72 24.11 18.93
CA CYS A 332 16.86 23.24 19.09
C CYS A 332 17.47 22.82 17.75
N VAL A 333 18.70 22.34 17.83
CA VAL A 333 19.37 21.63 16.74
C VAL A 333 19.54 20.16 17.11
N GLU A 334 19.53 19.32 16.09
CA GLU A 334 19.65 17.88 16.26
C GLU A 334 20.75 17.32 15.37
N VAL A 335 21.52 16.41 15.93
CA VAL A 335 22.54 15.63 15.22
C VAL A 335 22.19 14.15 15.38
N ILE A 336 21.94 13.49 14.27
CA ILE A 336 21.66 12.06 14.22
C ILE A 336 22.84 11.39 13.54
N ILE A 337 23.45 10.42 14.18
CA ILE A 337 24.60 9.66 13.66
C ILE A 337 24.25 8.18 13.73
N ALA A 338 24.55 7.46 12.66
CA ALA A 338 24.44 6.01 12.64
C ALA A 338 25.71 5.38 12.05
N ASP A 339 25.96 4.13 12.41
CA ASP A 339 27.07 3.39 11.85
C ASP A 339 26.97 3.38 10.30
N GLY A 340 28.10 3.52 9.62
CA GLY A 340 28.19 3.40 8.17
C GLY A 340 28.03 1.97 7.68
N ASN A 341 28.24 1.00 8.55
CA ASN A 341 28.09 -0.41 8.26
C ASN A 341 26.60 -0.76 8.12
N LYS A 342 26.22 -1.43 7.03
CA LYS A 342 24.84 -1.92 6.77
C LYS A 342 24.33 -2.87 7.86
N ASN A 343 25.23 -3.42 8.65
CA ASN A 343 24.97 -4.46 9.64
C ASN A 343 24.83 -3.92 11.07
N SER A 344 25.08 -2.65 11.30
CA SER A 344 24.95 -2.04 12.61
C SER A 344 23.66 -1.26 12.73
N SER A 345 22.95 -1.45 13.83
CA SER A 345 21.73 -0.70 14.18
C SER A 345 22.00 0.40 15.21
N ASN A 346 23.27 0.80 15.43
CA ASN A 346 23.57 1.85 16.39
C ASN A 346 23.14 3.20 15.79
N LEU A 347 22.22 3.84 16.48
CA LEU A 347 21.77 5.20 16.22
C LEU A 347 22.07 6.05 17.45
N PHE A 348 22.77 7.15 17.22
CA PHE A 348 23.08 8.14 18.24
C PHE A 348 22.31 9.44 17.91
N HIS A 349 21.61 9.98 18.86
CA HIS A 349 20.78 11.16 18.72
C HIS A 349 21.15 12.20 19.76
N PHE A 350 21.52 13.39 19.32
CA PHE A 350 21.87 14.53 20.16
C PHE A 350 20.98 15.69 19.83
N ILE A 351 20.34 16.29 20.82
CA ILE A 351 19.51 17.49 20.70
C ILE A 351 20.06 18.55 21.64
N VAL A 352 20.24 19.76 21.12
CA VAL A 352 20.74 20.88 21.90
C VAL A 352 19.87 22.11 21.65
N ASN A 353 19.32 22.71 22.72
CA ASN A 353 18.57 23.95 22.61
C ASN A 353 19.49 25.20 22.66
N SER A 354 18.93 26.36 22.45
CA SER A 354 19.69 27.63 22.35
C SER A 354 20.36 28.08 23.65
N ILE A 355 20.11 27.43 24.78
CA ILE A 355 20.78 27.69 26.09
C ILE A 355 21.77 26.61 26.48
N GLY A 356 21.97 25.61 25.60
CA GLY A 356 22.95 24.52 25.76
C GLY A 356 22.46 23.33 26.58
N THR A 357 21.16 23.18 26.80
CA THR A 357 20.61 21.98 27.40
C THR A 357 20.67 20.83 26.39
N ILE A 358 21.14 19.69 26.83
CA ILE A 358 21.43 18.52 26.00
C ILE A 358 20.40 17.42 26.29
N TYR A 359 19.89 16.80 25.24
CA TYR A 359 19.31 15.46 25.26
C TYR A 359 20.20 14.57 24.40
N ASP A 360 20.56 13.38 24.90
CA ASP A 360 21.28 12.39 24.13
C ASP A 360 20.69 10.99 24.33
N ALA A 361 20.72 10.21 23.29
CA ALA A 361 20.21 8.86 23.30
C ALA A 361 20.98 7.94 22.34
N LYS A 362 21.12 6.68 22.73
CA LYS A 362 21.58 5.61 21.86
C LYS A 362 20.47 4.59 21.64
N ASN A 363 20.07 4.37 20.39
CA ASN A 363 18.98 3.46 20.02
C ASN A 363 17.67 3.78 20.78
N ASN A 364 17.33 5.07 20.84
CA ASN A 364 16.19 5.62 21.60
C ASN A 364 16.24 5.36 23.12
N ASN A 365 17.41 5.00 23.66
CA ASN A 365 17.60 4.85 25.09
C ASN A 365 18.20 6.12 25.68
N ALA A 366 17.39 7.01 26.25
CA ALA A 366 17.77 8.25 26.89
C ALA A 366 18.51 8.07 28.24
N ALA A 367 18.67 6.85 28.73
CA ALA A 367 19.53 6.58 29.90
C ALA A 367 21.02 6.44 29.52
N TRP A 368 21.33 6.45 28.22
CA TRP A 368 22.69 6.54 27.74
C TRP A 368 23.12 8.01 27.71
N ASN A 369 24.28 8.31 28.23
CA ASN A 369 24.84 9.67 28.26
C ASN A 369 26.22 9.66 27.63
N ALA A 370 26.47 10.61 26.71
CA ALA A 370 27.74 10.81 26.06
C ALA A 370 28.52 11.96 26.72
N ASP A 371 29.84 11.81 26.83
CA ASP A 371 30.72 12.89 27.27
C ASP A 371 31.03 13.81 26.08
N ILE A 372 30.13 14.71 25.75
CA ILE A 372 30.25 15.69 24.66
C ILE A 372 30.43 17.10 25.19
N SER A 373 31.10 17.94 24.43
CA SER A 373 31.24 19.36 24.74
C SER A 373 30.29 20.17 23.89
N VAL A 374 29.50 21.04 24.55
CA VAL A 374 28.55 21.93 23.89
C VAL A 374 28.79 23.35 24.30
N LYS A 375 28.79 24.28 23.33
CA LYS A 375 28.86 25.74 23.58
C LYS A 375 27.77 26.39 22.77
N THR A 376 27.08 27.36 23.39
CA THR A 376 26.06 28.17 22.73
C THR A 376 26.39 29.65 22.83
N ASP A 377 26.02 30.40 21.81
CA ASP A 377 26.15 31.88 21.79
C ASP A 377 24.96 32.48 21.05
N LYS A 378 24.66 33.78 21.36
CA LYS A 378 23.57 34.51 20.67
C LYS A 378 24.11 35.80 20.08
N ARG A 379 23.83 36.05 18.82
CA ARG A 379 24.06 37.31 18.09
C ARG A 379 22.76 38.07 17.92
N SER A 380 22.80 39.21 17.29
CA SER A 380 21.63 40.02 17.02
C SER A 380 20.63 39.38 16.03
N ASP A 381 21.09 38.47 15.22
CA ASP A 381 20.36 37.89 14.08
C ASP A 381 20.52 36.37 13.96
N ALA A 382 21.20 35.76 14.92
CA ALA A 382 21.41 34.30 14.94
C ALA A 382 21.75 33.79 16.34
N TRP A 383 21.47 32.53 16.58
CA TRP A 383 22.01 31.75 17.69
C TRP A 383 22.92 30.65 17.17
N LEU A 384 23.91 30.29 17.96
CA LEU A 384 24.97 29.38 17.57
C LEU A 384 25.04 28.22 18.53
N VAL A 385 25.33 27.05 17.99
CA VAL A 385 25.64 25.85 18.79
C VAL A 385 26.88 25.20 18.19
N SER A 386 27.89 24.99 19.01
CA SER A 386 29.09 24.24 18.69
C SER A 386 29.09 22.97 19.51
N MET A 387 29.16 21.84 18.84
CA MET A 387 29.20 20.50 19.43
C MET A 387 30.55 19.85 19.10
N GLU A 388 31.19 19.28 20.12
CA GLU A 388 32.36 18.44 19.95
C GLU A 388 32.04 17.04 20.46
N ILE A 389 32.02 16.07 19.57
CA ILE A 389 31.61 14.69 19.83
C ILE A 389 32.85 13.78 19.63
N PRO A 390 33.41 13.24 20.72
CA PRO A 390 34.51 12.29 20.58
C PRO A 390 34.05 10.98 19.92
N PHE A 391 34.82 10.46 18.96
CA PHE A 391 34.47 9.22 18.28
C PHE A 391 34.42 7.98 19.20
N ASP A 392 35.12 8.02 20.34
CA ASP A 392 35.08 6.96 21.36
C ASP A 392 33.74 6.94 22.13
N GLN A 393 32.93 7.98 22.05
CA GLN A 393 31.55 8.01 22.57
C GLN A 393 30.55 7.36 21.59
N LEU A 394 30.94 7.17 20.35
CA LEU A 394 30.18 6.51 19.34
C LEU A 394 30.57 5.03 19.24
N SER A 395 30.15 4.32 18.22
CA SER A 395 30.57 2.94 18.04
C SER A 395 32.00 2.82 17.51
N ALA A 396 32.66 1.68 17.80
CA ALA A 396 33.98 1.37 17.27
C ALA A 396 34.01 1.37 15.73
N ASP A 397 32.89 1.03 15.09
CA ASP A 397 32.79 0.99 13.63
C ASP A 397 32.91 2.37 12.99
N ILE A 398 32.34 3.40 13.60
CA ILE A 398 32.46 4.79 13.09
C ILE A 398 33.93 5.24 13.05
N GLY A 399 34.70 4.87 14.04
CA GLY A 399 36.14 5.22 14.09
C GLY A 399 36.99 4.42 13.11
N SER A 400 36.62 3.22 12.74
CA SER A 400 37.39 2.29 11.90
C SER A 400 37.06 2.37 10.41
N LEU A 401 35.79 2.68 10.03
CA LEU A 401 35.31 2.64 8.65
C LEU A 401 35.64 3.90 7.85
N HIS A 402 36.09 4.99 8.49
CA HIS A 402 36.32 6.29 7.86
C HIS A 402 35.07 6.94 7.22
N TYR A 403 33.89 6.38 7.46
CA TYR A 403 32.59 6.92 7.04
C TYR A 403 31.45 6.46 7.98
N PHE A 404 30.40 7.25 8.03
CA PHE A 404 29.20 6.99 8.84
C PHE A 404 27.99 7.71 8.23
N LYS A 405 26.80 7.36 8.71
CA LYS A 405 25.59 8.08 8.33
C LYS A 405 25.32 9.24 9.27
N ILE A 406 24.80 10.35 8.74
CA ILE A 406 24.52 11.55 9.53
C ILE A 406 23.28 12.29 8.98
N ASN A 407 22.53 12.93 9.86
CA ASN A 407 21.63 14.02 9.51
C ASN A 407 21.82 15.18 10.48
N LEU A 408 21.60 16.39 10.00
CA LEU A 408 21.72 17.64 10.73
C LEU A 408 20.38 18.36 10.61
N CYS A 409 19.78 18.71 11.74
CA CYS A 409 18.41 19.20 11.76
C CYS A 409 18.26 20.42 12.67
N ARG A 410 17.21 21.20 12.46
CA ARG A 410 16.74 22.26 13.37
C ARG A 410 15.24 22.20 13.51
N GLU A 411 14.78 22.35 14.74
CA GLU A 411 13.39 22.66 15.06
C GLU A 411 13.24 24.11 15.49
N GLU A 412 12.31 24.80 14.87
CA GLU A 412 11.96 26.19 15.15
C GLU A 412 10.49 26.24 15.58
N LYS A 413 10.25 26.65 16.81
CA LYS A 413 8.95 26.50 17.48
C LYS A 413 7.99 27.66 17.25
N GLU A 414 8.48 28.84 17.02
CA GLU A 414 7.61 30.00 16.81
C GLU A 414 6.76 29.88 15.54
N ILE A 415 7.38 29.43 14.45
CA ILE A 415 6.70 29.23 13.16
C ILE A 415 6.41 27.76 12.85
N GLY A 416 6.81 26.83 13.73
CA GLY A 416 6.60 25.40 13.57
C GLY A 416 7.40 24.79 12.41
N GLU A 417 8.56 25.38 12.07
CA GLU A 417 9.38 24.91 10.96
C GLU A 417 10.38 23.84 11.41
N GLN A 418 10.48 22.78 10.61
CA GLN A 418 11.47 21.72 10.77
C GLN A 418 12.34 21.65 9.53
N THR A 419 13.65 21.78 9.72
CA THR A 419 14.62 21.74 8.64
C THR A 419 15.66 20.66 8.86
N SER A 420 16.16 20.08 7.78
CA SER A 420 17.22 19.07 7.81
C SER A 420 18.18 19.23 6.63
N TRP A 421 19.40 18.72 6.77
CA TRP A 421 20.37 18.68 5.67
C TRP A 421 19.97 17.61 4.65
N ASN A 422 19.60 16.42 5.11
CA ASN A 422 19.10 15.40 4.20
C ASN A 422 17.61 15.20 4.40
N LYS A 423 16.92 14.77 3.35
CA LYS A 423 15.46 14.64 3.35
C LYS A 423 15.02 13.51 4.26
N ALA A 424 14.43 13.86 5.39
CA ALA A 424 13.76 12.88 6.23
C ALA A 424 12.48 12.35 5.54
N LEU A 425 12.18 11.06 5.64
CA LEU A 425 10.98 10.47 5.06
C LEU A 425 9.77 10.60 5.99
N HIS A 426 9.98 10.33 7.28
CA HIS A 426 8.93 10.34 8.31
C HIS A 426 9.32 11.17 9.53
N GLU A 427 10.55 11.03 10.00
CA GLU A 427 11.13 11.70 11.15
C GLU A 427 12.63 11.88 10.95
N PHE A 428 13.28 12.75 11.73
CA PHE A 428 14.71 13.01 11.59
C PHE A 428 15.59 11.80 11.86
N THR A 429 15.10 10.87 12.69
CA THR A 429 15.80 9.63 13.10
C THR A 429 15.61 8.47 12.14
N ASP A 430 14.90 8.64 11.04
CA ASP A 430 14.73 7.58 10.03
C ASP A 430 16.08 7.24 9.38
N MET A 431 16.64 6.09 9.73
CA MET A 431 17.95 5.62 9.25
C MET A 431 18.07 5.53 7.72
N ASN A 432 16.95 5.38 7.01
CA ASN A 432 16.94 5.30 5.54
C ASN A 432 17.06 6.68 4.89
N SER A 433 16.86 7.75 5.65
CA SER A 433 16.95 9.12 5.19
C SER A 433 18.21 9.85 5.66
N LEU A 434 19.12 9.19 6.38
CA LEU A 434 20.41 9.77 6.74
C LEU A 434 21.32 9.86 5.51
N GLY A 435 21.99 10.99 5.35
CA GLY A 435 23.10 11.15 4.40
C GLY A 435 24.40 10.56 4.94
N TRP A 436 25.49 10.76 4.26
CA TRP A 436 26.80 10.20 4.59
C TRP A 436 27.81 11.27 5.00
N ALA A 437 28.66 10.93 5.93
CA ALA A 437 29.90 11.67 6.23
C ALA A 437 31.10 10.73 6.06
N THR A 438 32.16 11.23 5.44
CA THR A 438 33.35 10.42 5.17
C THR A 438 34.64 11.23 5.32
N GLN A 439 35.68 10.59 5.80
CA GLN A 439 37.04 11.14 5.84
C GLN A 439 37.76 10.98 4.49
N LEU A 440 37.20 10.20 3.57
CA LEU A 440 37.73 9.95 2.24
C LEU A 440 37.29 11.04 1.26
N SER A 441 37.99 11.13 0.11
CA SER A 441 37.42 11.84 -1.02
C SER A 441 36.13 11.15 -1.49
N TYR A 442 35.22 11.89 -2.12
CA TYR A 442 33.99 11.27 -2.66
C TYR A 442 34.29 10.12 -3.62
N ALA A 443 35.33 10.25 -4.45
CA ALA A 443 35.75 9.21 -5.37
C ALA A 443 36.25 7.94 -4.66
N ASP A 444 37.08 8.08 -3.63
CA ASP A 444 37.59 6.94 -2.86
C ASP A 444 36.50 6.29 -2.03
N PHE A 445 35.61 7.07 -1.42
CA PHE A 445 34.43 6.60 -0.72
C PHE A 445 33.49 5.80 -1.64
N SER A 446 33.24 6.34 -2.83
CA SER A 446 32.42 5.64 -3.84
C SER A 446 33.06 4.32 -4.30
N LEU A 447 34.40 4.30 -4.46
CA LEU A 447 35.13 3.08 -4.79
C LEU A 447 35.08 2.06 -3.64
N GLN A 448 35.19 2.49 -2.40
CA GLN A 448 35.08 1.60 -1.24
C GLN A 448 33.70 0.98 -1.15
N LEU A 449 32.60 1.77 -1.26
CA LEU A 449 31.24 1.24 -1.28
C LEU A 449 31.00 0.28 -2.45
N LEU A 450 31.63 0.55 -3.61
CA LEU A 450 31.56 -0.33 -4.78
C LEU A 450 32.24 -1.68 -4.53
N GLU A 451 33.42 -1.71 -3.90
CA GLU A 451 34.10 -2.97 -3.55
C GLU A 451 33.29 -3.77 -2.53
N GLU A 452 32.78 -3.13 -1.49
CA GLU A 452 31.90 -3.77 -0.49
C GLU A 452 30.62 -4.35 -1.13
N SER A 453 30.06 -3.65 -2.12
CA SER A 453 28.88 -4.13 -2.85
C SER A 453 29.18 -5.35 -3.73
N LYS A 454 30.39 -5.53 -4.21
CA LYS A 454 30.80 -6.71 -4.98
C LYS A 454 30.79 -8.00 -4.14
N GLU A 455 31.04 -7.89 -2.85
CA GLU A 455 30.96 -9.04 -1.94
C GLU A 455 29.54 -9.60 -1.79
N LEU A 456 28.53 -8.79 -2.09
CA LEU A 456 27.12 -9.20 -2.09
C LEU A 456 26.73 -10.02 -3.35
N LEU A 457 27.57 -10.05 -4.39
CA LEU A 457 27.27 -10.80 -5.62
C LEU A 457 27.70 -12.27 -5.50
N ASN A 458 27.02 -13.11 -6.28
CA ASN A 458 27.25 -14.56 -6.34
C ASN A 458 27.04 -15.29 -5.00
N LYS A 459 26.11 -14.80 -4.19
CA LYS A 459 25.81 -15.31 -2.86
C LYS A 459 24.35 -15.78 -2.77
N ILE A 460 24.12 -16.76 -1.90
CA ILE A 460 22.79 -17.21 -1.52
C ILE A 460 22.69 -17.05 -0.01
N THR A 461 21.73 -16.25 0.42
CA THR A 461 21.59 -15.91 1.83
C THR A 461 20.21 -16.30 2.34
N PHE A 462 20.17 -17.03 3.45
CA PHE A 462 18.97 -17.34 4.22
C PHE A 462 18.89 -16.38 5.39
N TRP A 463 17.79 -15.65 5.49
CA TRP A 463 17.61 -14.63 6.51
C TRP A 463 16.16 -14.53 6.97
N HIS A 464 15.86 -13.65 7.92
CA HIS A 464 14.54 -13.56 8.54
C HIS A 464 14.15 -12.11 8.79
N LEU A 465 12.90 -11.84 8.51
CA LEU A 465 12.20 -10.62 8.94
C LEU A 465 10.81 -11.00 9.46
N PRO A 466 10.19 -10.21 10.32
CA PRO A 466 8.79 -10.41 10.71
C PRO A 466 7.88 -10.52 9.49
N VAL A 467 6.89 -11.40 9.56
CA VAL A 467 6.02 -11.79 8.43
C VAL A 467 5.40 -10.58 7.72
N PHE A 468 5.03 -9.54 8.47
CA PHE A 468 4.38 -8.34 7.92
C PHE A 468 5.34 -7.26 7.46
N THR A 469 6.62 -7.58 7.34
CA THR A 469 7.54 -6.73 6.59
C THR A 469 7.25 -6.88 5.10
N LYS A 470 7.07 -5.77 4.40
CA LYS A 470 6.79 -5.80 2.96
C LYS A 470 8.07 -6.14 2.20
N ILE A 471 8.13 -7.34 1.66
CA ILE A 471 9.31 -7.86 0.97
C ILE A 471 9.19 -7.62 -0.52
N TYR A 472 10.01 -6.73 -1.04
CA TYR A 472 10.18 -6.51 -2.47
C TYR A 472 11.11 -7.58 -3.04
N ASN A 473 10.89 -7.98 -4.28
CA ASN A 473 11.67 -9.06 -4.89
C ASN A 473 13.16 -8.69 -5.14
N ASP A 474 13.51 -7.42 -5.05
CA ASP A 474 14.85 -6.86 -5.24
C ASP A 474 15.49 -6.34 -3.93
N VAL A 475 14.98 -6.77 -2.78
CA VAL A 475 15.57 -6.50 -1.47
C VAL A 475 16.49 -7.66 -1.08
N PHE A 476 17.69 -7.34 -0.62
CA PHE A 476 18.72 -8.30 -0.22
C PHE A 476 19.21 -7.99 1.19
N PRO A 477 19.59 -9.01 1.96
CA PRO A 477 20.07 -8.82 3.32
C PRO A 477 21.46 -8.17 3.33
N ALA A 478 21.81 -7.53 4.43
CA ALA A 478 23.19 -7.26 4.78
C ALA A 478 23.92 -8.57 5.18
N ASP A 479 25.25 -8.59 5.11
CA ASP A 479 26.06 -9.81 5.23
C ASP A 479 25.90 -10.60 6.54
N GLU A 480 25.52 -9.95 7.65
CA GLU A 480 25.41 -10.59 8.97
C GLU A 480 24.01 -11.10 9.32
N GLU A 481 23.05 -10.99 8.41
CA GLU A 481 21.65 -11.38 8.65
C GLU A 481 21.36 -12.86 8.34
N GLU A 482 22.37 -13.67 8.03
CA GLU A 482 22.18 -15.09 7.78
C GLU A 482 21.71 -15.81 9.04
N ILE A 483 20.66 -16.62 8.91
CA ILE A 483 20.05 -17.32 10.03
C ILE A 483 20.25 -18.82 9.99
N ASP A 484 20.36 -19.41 11.18
CA ASP A 484 20.28 -20.84 11.42
C ASP A 484 19.07 -21.24 12.27
N THR A 485 18.47 -20.27 12.97
CA THR A 485 17.36 -20.53 13.89
C THR A 485 16.37 -19.39 13.92
N ILE A 486 15.07 -19.73 13.91
CA ILE A 486 13.96 -18.83 14.15
C ILE A 486 13.26 -19.25 15.44
N SER A 487 13.02 -18.30 16.33
CA SER A 487 12.29 -18.51 17.59
C SER A 487 10.86 -17.97 17.45
N ILE A 488 9.89 -18.78 17.86
CA ILE A 488 8.46 -18.50 17.70
C ILE A 488 7.77 -18.76 19.03
N VAL A 489 6.94 -17.83 19.46
CA VAL A 489 6.06 -17.94 20.64
C VAL A 489 4.64 -18.14 20.15
N VAL A 490 3.96 -19.15 20.63
CA VAL A 490 2.58 -19.47 20.21
C VAL A 490 1.76 -19.97 21.40
N ALA A 491 0.49 -19.60 21.48
CA ALA A 491 -0.45 -20.21 22.42
C ALA A 491 -1.08 -21.47 21.81
N ARG A 492 -1.73 -22.26 22.65
CA ARG A 492 -2.50 -23.42 22.18
C ARG A 492 -3.71 -22.95 21.41
N ASN A 493 -4.01 -23.63 20.31
CA ASN A 493 -5.08 -23.31 19.35
C ASN A 493 -4.98 -21.93 18.68
N GLU A 494 -3.89 -21.21 18.87
CA GLU A 494 -3.55 -20.02 18.10
C GLU A 494 -2.87 -20.43 16.79
N LYS A 495 -2.98 -19.61 15.77
CA LYS A 495 -2.20 -19.70 14.54
C LYS A 495 -1.15 -18.59 14.56
N GLU A 496 0.11 -18.93 14.50
CA GLU A 496 1.20 -17.98 14.42
C GLU A 496 2.02 -18.22 13.16
N SER A 497 2.55 -17.17 12.55
CA SER A 497 3.30 -17.26 11.31
C SER A 497 4.72 -16.74 11.48
N ALA A 498 5.67 -17.45 10.85
CA ALA A 498 7.05 -17.01 10.72
C ALA A 498 7.47 -16.98 9.25
N SER A 499 8.53 -16.24 8.92
CA SER A 499 9.03 -16.18 7.55
C SER A 499 10.50 -16.57 7.44
N ILE A 500 10.85 -17.22 6.35
CA ILE A 500 12.23 -17.44 5.89
C ILE A 500 12.37 -16.71 4.56
N LEU A 501 13.40 -15.91 4.42
CA LEU A 501 13.76 -15.19 3.21
C LEU A 501 14.98 -15.88 2.58
N ILE A 502 14.92 -16.09 1.28
CA ILE A 502 16.04 -16.66 0.50
C ILE A 502 16.37 -15.68 -0.61
N SER A 503 17.56 -15.10 -0.54
CA SER A 503 18.10 -14.20 -1.55
C SER A 503 19.11 -14.92 -2.43
N ASN A 504 18.96 -14.72 -3.74
CA ASN A 504 19.83 -15.26 -4.77
C ASN A 504 20.48 -14.13 -5.56
N THR A 505 21.74 -13.82 -5.31
CA THR A 505 22.49 -12.81 -6.08
C THR A 505 23.38 -13.43 -7.16
N THR A 506 23.13 -14.69 -7.55
CA THR A 506 23.81 -15.38 -8.65
C THR A 506 23.13 -15.10 -10.00
N GLU A 507 23.84 -15.40 -11.09
CA GLU A 507 23.33 -15.26 -12.48
C GLU A 507 22.26 -16.30 -12.84
N ASP A 508 22.17 -17.42 -12.07
CA ASP A 508 21.32 -18.55 -12.38
C ASP A 508 20.08 -18.59 -11.46
N ASN A 509 19.00 -19.12 -11.98
CA ASN A 509 17.85 -19.46 -11.15
C ASN A 509 18.19 -20.66 -10.26
N LEU A 510 17.82 -20.59 -9.01
CA LEU A 510 18.09 -21.61 -8.01
C LEU A 510 16.80 -22.33 -7.64
N TYR A 511 16.90 -23.64 -7.47
CA TYR A 511 15.80 -24.50 -7.03
C TYR A 511 16.21 -25.26 -5.77
N PHE A 512 15.40 -25.15 -4.72
CA PHE A 512 15.57 -25.92 -3.49
C PHE A 512 14.44 -26.92 -3.32
N ARG A 513 14.78 -28.15 -2.98
CA ARG A 513 13.85 -29.08 -2.37
C ARG A 513 13.87 -28.88 -0.87
N MET A 514 12.74 -28.58 -0.27
CA MET A 514 12.59 -28.47 1.17
C MET A 514 12.30 -29.83 1.78
N GLU A 515 13.09 -30.19 2.76
CA GLU A 515 12.96 -31.43 3.52
C GLU A 515 12.68 -31.09 4.99
N PRO A 516 11.39 -30.99 5.39
CA PRO A 516 11.06 -30.79 6.78
C PRO A 516 11.38 -32.05 7.58
N GLN A 517 11.80 -31.87 8.82
CA GLN A 517 11.91 -32.96 9.74
C GLN A 517 10.51 -33.49 10.07
N TYR A 518 10.15 -34.69 9.62
CA TYR A 518 8.77 -35.19 9.64
C TYR A 518 8.23 -35.47 11.05
N HIS A 519 9.09 -35.74 12.04
CA HIS A 519 8.70 -36.06 13.40
C HIS A 519 9.49 -35.23 14.42
N ILE A 520 8.81 -34.74 15.47
CA ILE A 520 9.50 -34.29 16.68
C ILE A 520 9.88 -35.51 17.52
N ASN A 521 8.93 -36.41 17.65
CA ASN A 521 9.04 -37.71 18.33
C ASN A 521 8.11 -38.70 17.59
N ASP A 522 8.05 -39.93 18.06
CA ASP A 522 7.35 -41.03 17.41
C ASP A 522 5.83 -40.82 17.20
N SER A 523 5.26 -39.77 17.79
CA SER A 523 3.80 -39.55 17.80
C SER A 523 3.34 -38.24 17.19
N ILE A 524 4.22 -37.27 16.89
CA ILE A 524 3.84 -35.94 16.40
C ILE A 524 4.43 -35.73 15.00
N LEU A 525 3.53 -35.60 14.01
CA LEU A 525 3.93 -35.29 12.64
C LEU A 525 4.08 -33.79 12.43
N PHE A 526 5.00 -33.40 11.55
CA PHE A 526 5.19 -32.03 11.11
C PHE A 526 3.86 -31.42 10.58
N SER A 527 3.16 -32.16 9.72
CA SER A 527 1.91 -31.73 9.09
C SER A 527 0.76 -31.44 10.06
N ASP A 528 0.83 -31.99 11.29
CA ASP A 528 -0.21 -31.77 12.30
C ASP A 528 -0.07 -30.40 12.99
N VAL A 529 1.09 -29.76 12.85
CA VAL A 529 1.44 -28.54 13.57
C VAL A 529 1.86 -27.41 12.64
N LEU A 530 2.49 -27.72 11.53
CA LEU A 530 3.15 -26.77 10.65
C LEU A 530 2.63 -26.87 9.20
N THR A 531 2.41 -25.72 8.60
CA THR A 531 2.11 -25.61 7.16
C THR A 531 3.12 -24.67 6.52
N ILE A 532 3.79 -25.12 5.46
CA ILE A 532 4.71 -24.30 4.68
C ILE A 532 3.99 -23.72 3.49
N LYS A 533 4.10 -22.42 3.30
CA LYS A 533 3.54 -21.67 2.19
C LYS A 533 4.65 -20.89 1.48
N GLU A 534 4.60 -20.89 0.17
CA GLU A 534 5.41 -20.01 -0.67
C GLU A 534 4.64 -18.71 -0.92
N THR A 535 5.32 -17.57 -0.86
CA THR A 535 4.72 -16.32 -1.29
C THR A 535 4.90 -16.15 -2.78
N ILE A 536 3.80 -15.91 -3.48
CA ILE A 536 3.82 -15.56 -4.88
C ILE A 536 3.96 -14.05 -5.01
N PRO A 537 4.95 -13.55 -5.76
CA PRO A 537 5.09 -12.12 -6.00
C PRO A 537 3.89 -11.56 -6.75
N TRP A 538 3.40 -10.45 -6.26
CA TRP A 538 2.31 -9.71 -6.88
C TRP A 538 2.80 -8.32 -7.29
N ARG A 539 2.39 -7.88 -8.46
CA ARG A 539 2.69 -6.55 -8.96
C ARG A 539 1.53 -5.62 -8.62
N ASP A 540 1.81 -4.59 -7.83
CA ASP A 540 0.81 -3.59 -7.49
C ASP A 540 0.48 -2.66 -8.69
N PRO A 541 -0.59 -1.86 -8.58
CA PRO A 541 -0.92 -0.88 -9.62
C PRO A 541 0.18 0.14 -9.94
N THR A 542 1.19 0.31 -9.11
CA THR A 542 2.33 1.20 -9.37
C THR A 542 3.49 0.49 -10.08
N GLY A 543 3.35 -0.81 -10.35
CA GLY A 543 4.36 -1.65 -11.00
C GLY A 543 5.41 -2.23 -10.06
N ILE A 544 5.27 -2.00 -8.75
CA ILE A 544 6.16 -2.55 -7.73
C ILE A 544 5.79 -4.01 -7.49
N VAL A 545 6.79 -4.89 -7.48
CA VAL A 545 6.62 -6.32 -7.23
C VAL A 545 7.05 -6.65 -5.80
N PHE A 546 6.18 -7.31 -5.06
CA PHE A 546 6.46 -7.75 -3.69
C PHE A 546 5.76 -9.06 -3.36
N SER A 547 6.21 -9.74 -2.31
CA SER A 547 5.59 -10.96 -1.79
C SER A 547 4.19 -10.67 -1.26
N GLU A 548 3.18 -11.44 -1.72
CA GLU A 548 1.79 -11.17 -1.33
C GLU A 548 0.93 -12.43 -1.18
N ALA A 549 0.73 -13.19 -2.26
CA ALA A 549 -0.16 -14.34 -2.23
C ALA A 549 0.50 -15.54 -1.56
N LEU A 550 -0.26 -16.26 -0.74
CA LEU A 550 0.21 -17.41 0.04
C LEU A 550 -0.33 -18.71 -0.55
N THR A 551 0.53 -19.45 -1.21
CA THR A 551 0.17 -20.76 -1.76
C THR A 551 0.90 -21.87 -1.00
N ARG A 552 0.24 -23.04 -0.84
CA ARG A 552 0.96 -24.21 -0.35
C ARG A 552 2.05 -24.59 -1.33
N VAL A 553 3.20 -24.96 -0.82
CA VAL A 553 4.29 -25.46 -1.65
C VAL A 553 3.81 -26.69 -2.42
N ASN A 554 4.28 -26.85 -3.66
CA ASN A 554 3.88 -27.95 -4.54
C ASN A 554 4.22 -29.32 -3.95
N GLU A 555 3.66 -30.40 -4.50
CA GLU A 555 3.84 -31.77 -4.00
C GLU A 555 5.30 -32.23 -3.95
N GLY A 556 6.19 -31.64 -4.75
CA GLY A 556 7.63 -31.91 -4.72
C GLY A 556 8.40 -31.15 -3.64
N ASN A 557 7.73 -30.28 -2.88
CA ASN A 557 8.34 -29.34 -1.94
C ASN A 557 9.46 -28.49 -2.58
N ILE A 558 9.35 -28.20 -3.86
CA ILE A 558 10.37 -27.43 -4.61
C ILE A 558 9.95 -25.97 -4.66
N ILE A 559 10.86 -25.10 -4.26
CA ILE A 559 10.76 -23.64 -4.41
C ILE A 559 11.78 -23.14 -5.41
N SER A 560 11.41 -22.08 -6.13
CA SER A 560 12.27 -21.40 -7.09
C SER A 560 12.67 -20.02 -6.58
N VAL A 561 13.97 -19.76 -6.55
CA VAL A 561 14.51 -18.43 -6.26
C VAL A 561 15.22 -17.91 -7.51
N PRO A 562 14.56 -17.05 -8.29
CA PRO A 562 15.15 -16.53 -9.51
C PRO A 562 16.45 -15.75 -9.25
N SER A 563 17.27 -15.67 -10.29
CA SER A 563 18.49 -14.88 -10.30
C SER A 563 18.20 -13.42 -9.94
N TYR A 564 18.97 -12.87 -9.00
CA TYR A 564 18.83 -11.51 -8.47
C TYR A 564 17.44 -11.20 -7.86
N GLU A 565 16.85 -12.20 -7.20
CA GLU A 565 15.60 -12.01 -6.47
C GLU A 565 15.65 -12.59 -5.06
N THR A 566 14.75 -12.08 -4.21
CA THR A 566 14.43 -12.64 -2.90
C THR A 566 13.07 -13.30 -2.94
N ARG A 567 12.95 -14.47 -2.32
CA ARG A 567 11.69 -15.18 -2.10
C ARG A 567 11.42 -15.31 -0.60
N GLN A 568 10.17 -15.14 -0.25
CA GLN A 568 9.68 -15.34 1.11
C GLN A 568 8.91 -16.65 1.20
N ILE A 569 9.19 -17.41 2.23
CA ILE A 569 8.46 -18.62 2.64
C ILE A 569 7.83 -18.32 3.98
N CYS A 570 6.53 -18.56 4.10
CA CYS A 570 5.81 -18.45 5.36
C CYS A 570 5.59 -19.83 5.97
N ILE A 571 5.74 -19.91 7.27
CA ILE A 571 5.52 -21.11 8.06
C ILE A 571 4.44 -20.80 9.07
N ASP A 572 3.26 -21.38 8.90
CA ASP A 572 2.18 -21.27 9.86
C ASP A 572 2.28 -22.36 10.89
N ILE A 573 2.14 -21.99 12.15
CA ILE A 573 2.14 -22.89 13.29
C ILE A 573 0.77 -22.81 13.95
N LYS A 574 0.05 -23.94 14.02
CA LYS A 574 -1.20 -24.06 14.77
C LYS A 574 -1.13 -25.35 15.59
N THR A 575 -1.19 -25.25 16.90
CA THR A 575 -0.92 -26.41 17.73
C THR A 575 -1.80 -26.51 18.98
N MET A 576 -2.10 -27.74 19.37
CA MET A 576 -2.68 -28.11 20.67
C MET A 576 -1.67 -28.86 21.53
N LEU A 577 -0.40 -28.86 21.17
CA LEU A 577 0.67 -29.47 21.96
C LEU A 577 0.66 -28.97 23.41
N PRO A 578 1.09 -29.77 24.38
CA PRO A 578 1.33 -29.30 25.73
C PRO A 578 2.26 -28.09 25.78
N ALA A 579 2.09 -27.24 26.78
CA ALA A 579 3.02 -26.13 26.98
C ALA A 579 4.47 -26.65 27.14
N GLY A 580 5.40 -25.99 26.46
CA GLY A 580 6.79 -26.37 26.47
C GLY A 580 7.56 -25.93 25.25
N GLU A 581 8.84 -26.23 25.21
CA GLU A 581 9.72 -25.91 24.10
C GLU A 581 9.84 -27.10 23.14
N TYR A 582 9.70 -26.81 21.85
CA TYR A 582 9.84 -27.79 20.78
C TYR A 582 10.82 -27.29 19.75
N GLN A 583 11.51 -28.21 19.08
CA GLN A 583 12.46 -27.86 18.03
C GLN A 583 12.22 -28.70 16.78
N TRP A 584 12.08 -28.03 15.63
CA TRP A 584 12.04 -28.64 14.31
C TRP A 584 13.15 -28.13 13.41
N GLY A 585 13.32 -28.75 12.27
CA GLY A 585 14.24 -28.31 11.25
C GLY A 585 13.63 -28.41 9.85
N ILE A 586 13.99 -27.48 8.99
CA ILE A 586 13.75 -27.53 7.57
C ILE A 586 15.10 -27.53 6.87
N THR A 587 15.35 -28.54 6.05
CA THR A 587 16.58 -28.65 5.26
C THR A 587 16.27 -28.21 3.82
N PHE A 588 17.03 -27.27 3.30
CA PHE A 588 16.95 -26.78 1.93
C PHE A 588 18.07 -27.42 1.11
N VAL A 589 17.71 -28.33 0.23
CA VAL A 589 18.64 -29.09 -0.62
C VAL A 589 18.61 -28.49 -2.02
N PRO A 590 19.71 -27.88 -2.50
CA PRO A 590 19.76 -27.33 -3.86
C PRO A 590 19.70 -28.48 -4.88
N THR A 591 18.98 -28.27 -5.98
CA THR A 591 18.72 -29.33 -6.97
C THR A 591 19.40 -29.09 -8.31
N ASN A 592 19.87 -27.89 -8.58
CA ASN A 592 20.41 -27.51 -9.90
C ASN A 592 21.77 -26.79 -9.88
N MET A 593 22.32 -26.54 -8.69
CA MET A 593 23.62 -25.88 -8.54
C MET A 593 24.44 -26.56 -7.44
N ASP A 594 25.77 -26.41 -7.52
CA ASP A 594 26.69 -26.88 -6.46
C ASP A 594 26.74 -25.86 -5.31
N VAL A 595 25.65 -25.77 -4.57
CA VAL A 595 25.48 -24.91 -3.40
C VAL A 595 25.33 -25.81 -2.18
N LYS A 596 25.83 -25.34 -1.04
CA LYS A 596 25.70 -26.10 0.20
C LYS A 596 24.24 -26.22 0.66
N THR A 597 23.87 -27.39 1.14
CA THR A 597 22.60 -27.62 1.83
C THR A 597 22.53 -26.74 3.07
N LYS A 598 21.40 -26.04 3.26
CA LYS A 598 21.13 -25.18 4.43
C LYS A 598 20.06 -25.82 5.31
N LYS A 599 20.31 -25.87 6.61
CA LYS A 599 19.32 -26.26 7.61
C LYS A 599 18.92 -25.03 8.43
N VAL A 600 17.62 -24.79 8.52
CA VAL A 600 17.04 -23.77 9.41
C VAL A 600 16.26 -24.48 10.52
N SER A 601 16.57 -24.14 11.77
CA SER A 601 15.90 -24.66 12.95
C SER A 601 14.76 -23.74 13.38
N LEU A 602 13.63 -24.34 13.76
CA LEU A 602 12.48 -23.64 14.33
C LEU A 602 12.40 -23.99 15.82
N LYS A 603 12.57 -23.02 16.69
CA LYS A 603 12.36 -23.15 18.14
C LYS A 603 10.99 -22.61 18.47
N ILE A 604 10.07 -23.46 18.88
CA ILE A 604 8.68 -23.14 19.15
C ILE A 604 8.42 -23.25 20.64
N ASN A 605 8.08 -22.12 21.25
CA ASN A 605 7.66 -22.07 22.66
C ASN A 605 6.12 -22.03 22.70
N VAL A 606 5.52 -23.17 23.06
CA VAL A 606 4.08 -23.29 23.25
C VAL A 606 3.73 -22.85 24.67
N LEU A 607 2.97 -21.78 24.77
CA LEU A 607 2.52 -21.22 26.04
C LEU A 607 1.27 -21.95 26.55
N PRO A 608 1.02 -21.99 27.87
CA PRO A 608 -0.12 -22.67 28.46
C PRO A 608 -1.47 -21.98 28.22
N PHE A 609 -1.47 -20.76 27.73
CA PHE A 609 -2.70 -20.07 27.33
C PHE A 609 -3.37 -20.78 26.13
N THR A 610 -4.68 -20.87 26.13
CA THR A 610 -5.43 -21.53 25.05
C THR A 610 -6.42 -20.56 24.43
N PHE A 611 -6.30 -20.34 23.10
CA PHE A 611 -7.30 -19.60 22.35
C PHE A 611 -8.58 -20.42 22.23
N PRO A 612 -9.76 -19.80 22.37
CA PRO A 612 -11.01 -20.48 22.09
C PRO A 612 -11.11 -20.82 20.60
N GLU A 613 -11.85 -21.87 20.27
CA GLU A 613 -12.08 -22.26 18.87
C GLU A 613 -12.73 -21.13 18.06
N LYS A 614 -13.60 -20.36 18.72
CA LYS A 614 -14.25 -19.18 18.16
C LYS A 614 -13.99 -17.99 19.07
N LEU A 615 -13.35 -16.94 18.53
CA LEU A 615 -13.11 -15.72 19.28
C LEU A 615 -14.44 -15.02 19.62
N PRO A 616 -14.60 -14.53 20.86
CA PRO A 616 -15.82 -13.82 21.30
C PRO A 616 -15.80 -12.35 20.85
N ILE A 617 -15.57 -12.11 19.57
CA ILE A 617 -15.53 -10.79 18.92
C ILE A 617 -16.24 -10.85 17.59
N ASP A 618 -16.79 -9.73 17.13
CA ASP A 618 -17.54 -9.65 15.88
C ASP A 618 -16.63 -9.19 14.73
N ILE A 619 -16.32 -10.09 13.80
CA ILE A 619 -15.51 -9.81 12.61
C ILE A 619 -16.37 -9.97 11.36
N TYR A 620 -16.55 -8.87 10.64
CA TYR A 620 -17.36 -8.82 9.44
C TYR A 620 -16.53 -8.47 8.20
N THR A 621 -16.79 -9.18 7.10
CA THR A 621 -16.26 -8.80 5.78
C THR A 621 -17.38 -8.67 4.78
N PHE A 622 -17.35 -7.60 3.99
CA PHE A 622 -18.21 -7.44 2.84
C PHE A 622 -17.79 -8.42 1.74
N GLY A 623 -18.73 -9.13 1.19
CA GLY A 623 -18.49 -10.23 0.27
C GLY A 623 -18.60 -11.62 0.95
N PRO A 624 -18.32 -12.68 0.22
CA PRO A 624 -17.71 -12.73 -1.12
C PRO A 624 -18.69 -12.37 -2.24
N TYR A 625 -18.13 -11.70 -3.26
CA TYR A 625 -18.87 -11.28 -4.44
C TYR A 625 -18.61 -12.22 -5.64
N GLY A 626 -19.51 -12.19 -6.64
CA GLY A 626 -19.22 -12.71 -7.97
C GLY A 626 -19.18 -14.23 -8.13
N GLY A 627 -20.08 -14.96 -7.47
CA GLY A 627 -20.19 -16.42 -7.69
C GLY A 627 -19.09 -17.24 -7.03
N ALA A 628 -18.34 -16.65 -6.12
CA ALA A 628 -17.32 -17.32 -5.31
C ALA A 628 -17.88 -18.53 -4.53
N PHE A 629 -19.18 -18.57 -4.27
CA PHE A 629 -19.90 -19.71 -3.69
C PHE A 629 -20.50 -20.65 -4.74
N THR A 630 -19.92 -20.79 -5.92
CA THR A 630 -20.29 -21.92 -6.77
C THR A 630 -20.04 -23.22 -6.02
N ASN A 631 -20.88 -24.21 -6.23
CA ASN A 631 -21.01 -25.39 -5.38
C ASN A 631 -19.68 -26.11 -5.06
N ASP A 632 -18.71 -26.06 -5.94
CA ASP A 632 -17.47 -26.82 -5.84
C ASP A 632 -16.35 -26.14 -4.98
N LEU A 633 -16.38 -24.80 -4.81
CA LEU A 633 -15.35 -24.05 -4.07
C LEU A 633 -15.89 -23.45 -2.76
N ARG A 634 -17.11 -23.70 -2.45
CA ARG A 634 -17.84 -23.15 -1.31
C ARG A 634 -17.20 -23.50 0.02
N LYS A 635 -16.76 -24.74 0.16
CA LYS A 635 -16.13 -25.24 1.38
C LYS A 635 -14.80 -24.51 1.66
N GLU A 636 -13.98 -24.29 0.64
CA GLU A 636 -12.69 -23.61 0.75
C GLU A 636 -12.85 -22.16 1.24
N TYR A 637 -13.87 -21.46 0.74
CA TYR A 637 -14.18 -20.10 1.21
C TYR A 637 -14.61 -20.06 2.66
N ILE A 638 -15.34 -21.08 3.09
CA ILE A 638 -15.82 -21.25 4.46
C ILE A 638 -14.68 -21.57 5.40
N ASP A 639 -13.84 -22.51 5.03
CA ASP A 639 -12.69 -22.93 5.83
C ASP A 639 -11.74 -21.74 6.05
N ILE A 640 -11.54 -20.91 5.03
CA ILE A 640 -10.79 -19.65 5.17
C ILE A 640 -11.48 -18.69 6.14
N CYS A 641 -12.81 -18.51 6.07
CA CYS A 641 -13.49 -17.66 7.03
C CYS A 641 -13.27 -18.12 8.47
N LYS A 642 -13.29 -19.44 8.70
CA LYS A 642 -12.98 -20.01 10.03
C LYS A 642 -11.55 -19.73 10.44
N ASP A 643 -10.59 -19.99 9.55
CA ASP A 643 -9.16 -19.80 9.83
C ASP A 643 -8.80 -18.33 10.10
N TYR A 644 -9.57 -17.38 9.58
CA TYR A 644 -9.35 -15.95 9.74
C TYR A 644 -10.33 -15.28 10.72
N HIS A 645 -11.01 -16.07 11.54
CA HIS A 645 -11.96 -15.61 12.58
C HIS A 645 -13.12 -14.75 12.05
N ILE A 646 -13.42 -14.81 10.75
CA ILE A 646 -14.52 -14.09 10.15
C ILE A 646 -15.81 -14.81 10.53
N ASN A 647 -16.65 -14.14 11.31
CA ASN A 647 -17.89 -14.72 11.81
C ASN A 647 -19.16 -14.06 11.26
N TYR A 648 -19.01 -13.00 10.47
CA TYR A 648 -20.10 -12.43 9.68
C TYR A 648 -19.69 -12.31 8.22
N ILE A 649 -20.51 -12.87 7.34
CA ILE A 649 -20.30 -12.87 5.89
C ILE A 649 -21.52 -12.25 5.23
N GLN A 650 -21.31 -11.39 4.25
CA GLN A 650 -22.40 -10.83 3.45
C GLN A 650 -22.91 -11.89 2.47
N THR A 651 -24.22 -12.10 2.46
CA THR A 651 -24.88 -12.88 1.42
C THR A 651 -25.49 -11.96 0.36
N SER A 652 -25.55 -12.43 -0.88
CA SER A 652 -26.24 -11.73 -1.95
C SER A 652 -27.76 -11.88 -1.90
N ASN A 653 -28.26 -12.64 -0.95
CA ASN A 653 -29.63 -13.08 -0.90
C ASN A 653 -30.48 -12.14 -0.03
N GLY A 654 -31.43 -11.54 -0.65
CA GLY A 654 -32.52 -10.79 -0.04
C GLY A 654 -33.85 -11.41 -0.40
N PRO A 655 -34.94 -10.70 -0.12
CA PRO A 655 -36.30 -11.18 -0.36
C PRO A 655 -36.68 -11.44 -1.84
N GLY A 656 -35.75 -11.47 -2.76
CA GLY A 656 -35.92 -11.88 -4.15
C GLY A 656 -36.93 -11.06 -4.95
N LYS A 657 -37.44 -11.64 -6.04
CA LYS A 657 -38.42 -11.04 -6.93
C LYS A 657 -39.86 -11.33 -6.46
N ALA A 658 -40.12 -11.19 -5.16
CA ALA A 658 -41.42 -11.48 -4.59
C ALA A 658 -42.52 -10.43 -4.90
N ILE A 659 -42.21 -9.43 -5.71
CA ILE A 659 -43.15 -8.37 -6.09
C ILE A 659 -43.51 -8.51 -7.56
N SER A 660 -44.81 -8.43 -7.88
CA SER A 660 -45.34 -8.49 -9.24
C SER A 660 -46.57 -7.54 -9.39
N LYS A 661 -47.06 -7.35 -10.62
CA LYS A 661 -48.36 -6.71 -10.89
C LYS A 661 -49.35 -7.80 -11.25
N ASN A 662 -50.55 -7.74 -10.68
CA ASN A 662 -51.67 -8.55 -11.10
C ASN A 662 -52.28 -8.03 -12.42
N GLU A 663 -53.32 -8.75 -12.94
CA GLU A 663 -54.01 -8.36 -14.17
C GLU A 663 -54.71 -6.98 -14.08
N GLN A 664 -55.01 -6.51 -12.89
CA GLN A 664 -55.62 -5.22 -12.60
C GLN A 664 -54.57 -4.11 -12.45
N GLY A 665 -53.26 -4.45 -12.55
CA GLY A 665 -52.15 -3.49 -12.44
C GLY A 665 -51.76 -3.15 -10.99
N GLU A 666 -52.32 -3.84 -10.01
CA GLU A 666 -52.01 -3.65 -8.60
C GLU A 666 -50.75 -4.44 -8.20
N ILE A 667 -49.97 -3.89 -7.26
CA ILE A 667 -48.80 -4.59 -6.71
C ILE A 667 -49.28 -5.73 -5.81
N VAL A 668 -48.77 -6.91 -6.10
CA VAL A 668 -49.00 -8.13 -5.31
C VAL A 668 -47.67 -8.66 -4.80
N VAL A 669 -47.66 -9.05 -3.54
CA VAL A 669 -46.48 -9.68 -2.91
C VAL A 669 -46.70 -11.20 -2.90
N SER A 670 -45.79 -11.94 -3.47
CA SER A 670 -45.77 -13.39 -3.45
C SER A 670 -45.24 -13.93 -2.14
N ASP A 671 -45.78 -15.07 -1.68
CA ASP A 671 -45.20 -15.89 -0.63
C ASP A 671 -44.50 -17.15 -1.18
N ASN A 672 -44.30 -17.18 -2.50
CA ASN A 672 -43.66 -18.31 -3.17
C ASN A 672 -42.19 -18.44 -2.78
N ARG A 673 -41.82 -19.56 -2.17
CA ARG A 673 -40.46 -19.84 -1.71
C ARG A 673 -39.43 -19.89 -2.84
N SER A 674 -39.85 -20.18 -4.07
CA SER A 674 -38.96 -20.15 -5.23
C SER A 674 -38.42 -18.75 -5.54
N ASP A 675 -39.07 -17.71 -5.03
CA ASP A 675 -38.63 -16.34 -5.15
C ASP A 675 -37.52 -15.95 -4.15
N TYR A 676 -37.28 -16.79 -3.12
CA TYR A 676 -36.21 -16.63 -2.15
C TYR A 676 -35.07 -17.57 -2.48
N ILE A 677 -33.84 -17.04 -2.54
CA ILE A 677 -32.68 -17.84 -2.93
C ILE A 677 -32.12 -18.54 -1.70
N ALA A 678 -32.01 -19.88 -1.76
CA ALA A 678 -31.61 -20.70 -0.62
C ALA A 678 -30.08 -20.86 -0.55
N GLU A 679 -29.40 -19.98 0.15
CA GLU A 679 -28.03 -20.21 0.65
C GLU A 679 -27.99 -20.52 2.16
N GLU A 680 -29.15 -20.51 2.84
CA GLU A 680 -29.26 -20.62 4.27
C GLU A 680 -28.76 -21.96 4.83
N SER A 681 -28.92 -23.05 4.07
CA SER A 681 -28.43 -24.37 4.49
C SER A 681 -26.93 -24.39 4.70
N LEU A 682 -26.21 -23.66 3.87
CA LEU A 682 -24.77 -23.55 3.92
C LEU A 682 -24.30 -22.68 5.08
N LEU A 683 -24.98 -21.56 5.28
CA LEU A 683 -24.66 -20.63 6.36
C LEU A 683 -24.97 -21.27 7.73
N LYS A 684 -25.90 -22.24 7.79
CA LYS A 684 -26.13 -23.10 8.98
C LYS A 684 -24.94 -24.02 9.28
N GLU A 685 -24.34 -24.61 8.25
CA GLU A 685 -23.12 -25.44 8.42
C GLU A 685 -21.97 -24.61 8.99
N LEU A 686 -21.93 -23.31 8.69
CA LEU A 686 -20.89 -22.42 9.19
C LEU A 686 -21.05 -22.09 10.66
N GLY A 687 -22.29 -22.12 11.20
CA GLY A 687 -22.59 -21.65 12.54
C GLY A 687 -22.20 -20.19 12.79
N TYR A 688 -22.02 -19.41 11.71
CA TYR A 688 -21.60 -18.01 11.73
C TYR A 688 -22.79 -17.06 11.63
N GLY A 689 -22.55 -15.81 12.01
CA GLY A 689 -23.47 -14.71 11.76
C GLY A 689 -23.58 -14.40 10.26
N TRP A 690 -24.71 -13.83 9.87
CA TRP A 690 -25.01 -13.51 8.46
C TRP A 690 -25.38 -12.05 8.33
N VAL A 691 -25.08 -11.48 7.18
CA VAL A 691 -25.50 -10.13 6.81
C VAL A 691 -26.20 -10.20 5.45
N TYR A 692 -27.48 -9.87 5.41
CA TYR A 692 -28.26 -9.92 4.18
C TYR A 692 -28.08 -8.65 3.32
N GLY A 693 -27.43 -8.80 2.19
CA GLY A 693 -27.44 -7.83 1.10
C GLY A 693 -26.86 -6.45 1.41
N TYR A 694 -27.07 -5.52 0.49
CA TYR A 694 -26.62 -4.11 0.58
C TYR A 694 -27.65 -3.16 1.20
N GLY A 695 -28.79 -3.67 1.61
CA GLY A 695 -29.85 -2.90 2.24
C GLY A 695 -31.24 -3.33 1.84
N VAL A 696 -31.99 -3.82 2.80
CA VAL A 696 -33.34 -4.34 2.63
C VAL A 696 -34.28 -3.28 2.04
N TYR A 697 -34.17 -2.05 2.56
CA TYR A 697 -34.95 -0.92 2.01
C TYR A 697 -34.58 -0.60 0.56
N SER A 698 -33.30 -0.59 0.25
CA SER A 698 -32.83 -0.30 -1.12
C SER A 698 -33.28 -1.36 -2.11
N LEU A 699 -33.23 -2.65 -1.73
CA LEU A 699 -33.71 -3.75 -2.55
C LEU A 699 -35.20 -3.61 -2.85
N PHE A 700 -36.00 -3.32 -1.82
CA PHE A 700 -37.44 -3.13 -1.97
C PHE A 700 -37.77 -1.96 -2.94
N MET A 701 -37.14 -0.79 -2.73
CA MET A 701 -37.35 0.36 -3.58
C MET A 701 -36.91 0.12 -5.04
N ASN A 702 -35.84 -0.66 -5.24
CA ASN A 702 -35.40 -1.03 -6.58
C ASN A 702 -36.39 -2.01 -7.26
N GLU A 703 -37.03 -2.90 -6.51
CA GLU A 703 -38.09 -3.73 -7.06
C GLU A 703 -39.32 -2.90 -7.45
N LEU A 704 -39.75 -1.95 -6.63
CA LEU A 704 -40.90 -1.07 -6.97
C LEU A 704 -40.65 -0.21 -8.20
N LYS A 705 -39.43 0.29 -8.39
CA LYS A 705 -39.05 1.09 -9.59
C LYS A 705 -39.24 0.33 -10.88
N LYS A 706 -39.13 -1.00 -10.90
CA LYS A 706 -39.40 -1.82 -12.09
C LYS A 706 -40.86 -1.73 -12.58
N TYR A 707 -41.75 -1.25 -11.72
CA TYR A 707 -43.18 -1.10 -11.98
C TYR A 707 -43.60 0.37 -12.08
N ASP A 708 -42.64 1.28 -12.27
CA ASP A 708 -42.87 2.74 -12.38
C ASP A 708 -43.54 3.38 -11.16
N ILE A 709 -43.28 2.83 -9.96
CA ILE A 709 -43.76 3.39 -8.69
C ILE A 709 -42.72 4.39 -8.19
N ALA A 710 -43.16 5.64 -8.07
CA ALA A 710 -42.30 6.75 -7.64
C ALA A 710 -42.43 7.06 -6.12
N GLU A 711 -43.49 6.59 -5.48
CA GLU A 711 -43.72 6.79 -4.05
C GLU A 711 -42.69 6.02 -3.21
N ASP A 712 -42.30 6.62 -2.08
CA ASP A 712 -41.36 6.06 -1.15
C ASP A 712 -42.06 5.46 0.09
N ILE A 713 -41.31 4.80 0.98
CA ILE A 713 -41.79 4.10 2.17
C ILE A 713 -42.47 5.02 3.18
N ASP A 714 -42.37 6.32 3.09
CA ASP A 714 -43.12 7.27 3.90
C ASP A 714 -44.63 7.32 3.53
N ASN A 715 -45.01 6.75 2.38
CA ASN A 715 -46.38 6.55 1.95
C ASN A 715 -46.99 5.29 2.62
N GLU A 716 -48.14 5.43 3.24
CA GLU A 716 -48.82 4.32 3.95
C GLU A 716 -49.11 3.08 3.07
N LYS A 717 -49.40 3.28 1.78
CA LYS A 717 -49.61 2.19 0.85
C LYS A 717 -48.33 1.42 0.62
N ILE A 718 -47.21 2.12 0.47
CA ILE A 718 -45.90 1.51 0.29
C ILE A 718 -45.47 0.79 1.56
N GLN A 719 -45.72 1.34 2.75
CA GLN A 719 -45.49 0.66 4.04
C GLN A 719 -46.25 -0.66 4.16
N LYS A 720 -47.49 -0.72 3.69
CA LYS A 720 -48.26 -1.97 3.71
C LYS A 720 -47.66 -3.04 2.82
N ILE A 721 -47.22 -2.66 1.62
CA ILE A 721 -46.53 -3.56 0.67
C ILE A 721 -45.19 -4.02 1.26
N PHE A 722 -44.40 -3.10 1.84
CA PHE A 722 -43.12 -3.42 2.48
C PHE A 722 -43.34 -4.38 3.67
N ARG A 723 -44.34 -4.12 4.51
CA ARG A 723 -44.66 -4.97 5.68
C ARG A 723 -45.05 -6.39 5.27
N GLU A 724 -45.82 -6.57 4.20
CA GLU A 724 -46.16 -7.87 3.64
C GLU A 724 -44.95 -8.59 3.08
N TRP A 725 -44.14 -7.88 2.29
CA TRP A 725 -42.93 -8.39 1.68
C TRP A 725 -41.92 -8.88 2.73
N ILE A 726 -41.65 -8.08 3.75
CA ILE A 726 -40.73 -8.43 4.86
C ILE A 726 -41.29 -9.56 5.70
N ARG A 727 -42.61 -9.55 6.00
CA ARG A 727 -43.25 -10.63 6.78
C ARG A 727 -43.10 -12.01 6.12
N ASN A 728 -43.31 -12.07 4.80
CA ASN A 728 -43.17 -13.29 4.04
C ASN A 728 -41.70 -13.79 4.06
N TRP A 729 -40.76 -12.89 3.93
CA TRP A 729 -39.35 -13.24 4.01
C TRP A 729 -38.92 -13.68 5.40
N ILE A 730 -39.25 -12.95 6.46
CA ILE A 730 -38.97 -13.35 7.86
C ILE A 730 -39.59 -14.72 8.16
N LYS A 731 -40.83 -14.96 7.77
CA LYS A 731 -41.47 -16.26 7.93
C LYS A 731 -40.71 -17.38 7.20
N TYR A 732 -40.22 -17.12 6.01
CA TYR A 732 -39.36 -18.06 5.29
C TYR A 732 -38.05 -18.33 6.06
N LEU A 733 -37.34 -17.29 6.52
CA LEU A 733 -36.13 -17.44 7.31
C LEU A 733 -36.33 -18.22 8.60
N GLU A 734 -37.48 -18.02 9.30
CA GLU A 734 -37.88 -18.82 10.45
C GLU A 734 -38.08 -20.31 10.13
N GLN A 735 -38.70 -20.60 8.98
CA GLN A 735 -38.92 -21.97 8.53
C GLN A 735 -37.61 -22.66 8.17
N GLU A 736 -36.66 -21.90 7.62
CA GLU A 736 -35.30 -22.36 7.38
C GLU A 736 -34.43 -22.43 8.66
N GLY A 737 -34.96 -21.99 9.82
CA GLY A 737 -34.28 -22.06 11.13
C GLY A 737 -33.12 -21.09 11.25
N VAL A 738 -33.23 -19.90 10.64
CA VAL A 738 -32.24 -18.84 10.79
C VAL A 738 -32.26 -18.28 12.21
N ASP A 739 -31.09 -18.16 12.83
CA ASP A 739 -30.92 -17.55 14.14
C ASP A 739 -30.81 -16.03 14.01
N PHE A 740 -31.90 -15.32 14.30
CA PHE A 740 -31.95 -13.85 14.20
C PHE A 740 -31.00 -13.16 15.17
N SER A 741 -30.61 -13.81 16.27
CA SER A 741 -29.61 -13.25 17.20
C SER A 741 -28.19 -13.18 16.58
N LYS A 742 -27.94 -13.97 15.55
CA LYS A 742 -26.67 -14.05 14.80
C LYS A 742 -26.77 -13.46 13.41
N THR A 743 -27.88 -12.83 13.06
CA THR A 743 -28.13 -12.31 11.71
C THR A 743 -28.29 -10.81 11.76
N MET A 744 -27.57 -10.11 10.87
CA MET A 744 -27.69 -8.67 10.70
C MET A 744 -28.40 -8.35 9.39
N PHE A 745 -29.31 -7.37 9.46
CA PHE A 745 -30.12 -6.91 8.33
C PHE A 745 -29.74 -5.46 8.00
N PRO A 746 -28.86 -5.21 7.04
CA PRO A 746 -28.58 -3.86 6.56
C PRO A 746 -29.86 -3.24 6.01
N ILE A 747 -30.26 -2.12 6.54
CA ILE A 747 -31.47 -1.43 6.06
C ILE A 747 -31.14 -0.65 4.79
N LYS A 748 -30.08 0.11 4.83
CA LYS A 748 -29.52 0.84 3.69
C LYS A 748 -28.01 1.01 3.86
N ASP A 749 -27.29 0.82 2.78
CA ASP A 749 -25.87 1.10 2.71
C ASP A 749 -25.66 2.61 2.60
N GLU A 750 -24.87 3.15 3.51
CA GLU A 750 -24.39 4.55 3.53
C GLU A 750 -25.50 5.59 3.24
N PRO A 751 -26.56 5.67 4.08
CA PRO A 751 -27.70 6.54 3.81
C PRO A 751 -27.32 8.03 3.76
N TYR A 752 -27.89 8.75 2.81
CA TYR A 752 -27.84 10.23 2.78
C TYR A 752 -28.82 10.84 3.81
N GLU A 753 -28.68 12.13 4.09
CA GLU A 753 -29.57 12.90 4.97
C GLU A 753 -31.05 12.70 4.62
N THR A 754 -31.34 12.62 3.32
CA THR A 754 -32.71 12.43 2.79
C THR A 754 -33.26 11.04 3.06
N ASP A 755 -32.42 10.05 3.30
CA ASP A 755 -32.84 8.66 3.51
C ASP A 755 -33.19 8.35 4.97
N ILE A 756 -32.69 9.14 5.90
CA ILE A 756 -32.72 8.84 7.36
C ILE A 756 -34.14 8.51 7.84
N LYS A 757 -35.14 9.32 7.49
CA LYS A 757 -36.53 9.07 7.86
C LYS A 757 -37.02 7.71 7.38
N ASN A 758 -36.72 7.37 6.14
CA ASN A 758 -37.20 6.16 5.48
C ASN A 758 -36.50 4.90 6.00
N VAL A 759 -35.21 5.03 6.33
CA VAL A 759 -34.42 3.98 7.00
C VAL A 759 -35.05 3.65 8.37
N VAL A 760 -35.41 4.65 9.18
CA VAL A 760 -36.08 4.45 10.48
C VAL A 760 -37.44 3.78 10.31
N ILE A 761 -38.26 4.20 9.34
CA ILE A 761 -39.53 3.59 9.04
C ILE A 761 -39.38 2.11 8.70
N ALA A 762 -38.44 1.80 7.79
CA ALA A 762 -38.17 0.43 7.34
C ALA A 762 -37.70 -0.46 8.52
N ALA A 763 -36.77 0.03 9.33
CA ALA A 763 -36.25 -0.69 10.50
C ALA A 763 -37.36 -0.96 11.53
N ASN A 764 -38.16 0.06 11.85
CA ASN A 764 -39.25 -0.11 12.81
C ASN A 764 -40.32 -1.11 12.33
N ILE A 765 -40.63 -1.12 11.03
CA ILE A 765 -41.54 -2.12 10.46
C ILE A 765 -40.96 -3.53 10.61
N MET A 766 -39.66 -3.71 10.47
CA MET A 766 -39.03 -5.02 10.69
C MET A 766 -39.13 -5.45 12.17
N HIS A 767 -38.86 -4.57 13.13
CA HIS A 767 -38.99 -4.82 14.55
C HIS A 767 -40.43 -5.08 14.97
N ASP A 768 -41.42 -4.38 14.39
CA ASP A 768 -42.85 -4.66 14.63
C ASP A 768 -43.24 -6.08 14.22
N ILE A 769 -42.61 -6.61 13.14
CA ILE A 769 -42.90 -7.97 12.66
C ILE A 769 -42.16 -9.00 13.49
N LYS A 770 -40.90 -8.75 13.81
CA LYS A 770 -40.01 -9.65 14.53
C LYS A 770 -39.02 -8.83 15.40
N PRO A 771 -39.29 -8.67 16.70
CA PRO A 771 -38.45 -7.86 17.59
C PRO A 771 -36.99 -8.32 17.71
N GLU A 772 -36.72 -9.60 17.44
CA GLU A 772 -35.39 -10.18 17.52
C GLU A 772 -34.50 -9.89 16.28
N VAL A 773 -35.08 -9.28 15.24
CA VAL A 773 -34.27 -8.87 14.05
C VAL A 773 -33.25 -7.81 14.46
N ARG A 774 -32.04 -8.02 14.10
CA ARG A 774 -30.91 -7.06 14.32
C ARG A 774 -30.69 -6.21 13.07
N THR A 775 -31.14 -4.99 13.09
CA THR A 775 -30.97 -4.05 12.00
C THR A 775 -29.61 -3.40 12.08
N CYS A 776 -28.95 -3.18 10.93
CA CYS A 776 -27.67 -2.49 10.87
C CYS A 776 -27.62 -1.43 9.77
N VAL A 777 -26.65 -0.54 9.87
CA VAL A 777 -26.42 0.53 8.91
C VAL A 777 -24.93 0.87 8.82
N THR A 778 -24.41 1.02 7.60
CA THR A 778 -23.10 1.59 7.34
C THR A 778 -23.22 3.12 7.30
N ILE A 779 -22.26 3.84 7.86
CA ILE A 779 -22.29 5.31 7.91
C ILE A 779 -21.03 5.86 7.25
N ALA A 780 -21.18 6.49 6.10
CA ALA A 780 -20.10 7.18 5.37
C ALA A 780 -20.04 8.70 5.66
N THR A 781 -19.41 9.46 4.79
CA THR A 781 -19.06 10.87 5.04
C THR A 781 -20.21 11.86 4.88
N TRP A 782 -21.28 11.47 4.21
CA TRP A 782 -22.39 12.38 3.81
C TRP A 782 -23.53 12.53 4.81
N SER A 783 -23.51 11.82 5.92
CA SER A 783 -24.49 11.99 6.99
C SER A 783 -23.90 12.77 8.17
N THR A 784 -24.68 13.71 8.72
CA THR A 784 -24.29 14.49 9.91
C THR A 784 -24.65 13.75 11.19
N LEU A 785 -23.96 14.06 12.30
CA LEU A 785 -24.26 13.43 13.59
C LEU A 785 -25.71 13.62 14.04
N PRO A 786 -26.35 14.83 13.93
CA PRO A 786 -27.77 14.98 14.27
C PRO A 786 -28.72 14.10 13.47
N SER A 787 -28.36 13.73 12.26
CA SER A 787 -29.15 12.81 11.42
C SER A 787 -28.92 11.37 11.82
N ILE A 788 -27.68 11.00 12.16
CA ILE A 788 -27.33 9.67 12.67
C ILE A 788 -28.02 9.39 14.01
N GLU A 789 -28.11 10.39 14.90
CA GLU A 789 -28.83 10.29 16.19
C GLU A 789 -30.29 9.87 16.02
N LYS A 790 -30.95 10.27 14.93
CA LYS A 790 -32.32 9.85 14.60
C LYS A 790 -32.41 8.36 14.26
N LEU A 791 -31.37 7.78 13.67
CA LEU A 791 -31.32 6.35 13.37
C LEU A 791 -31.33 5.46 14.62
N ASN A 792 -30.97 6.01 15.78
CA ASN A 792 -30.90 5.24 17.02
C ASN A 792 -32.22 4.58 17.42
N HIS A 793 -33.35 5.05 16.93
CA HIS A 793 -34.66 4.46 17.21
C HIS A 793 -34.94 3.15 16.46
N GLY A 794 -34.17 2.84 15.42
CA GLY A 794 -34.41 1.67 14.58
C GLY A 794 -33.19 0.82 14.26
N ILE A 795 -31.98 1.20 14.69
CA ILE A 795 -30.75 0.49 14.38
C ILE A 795 -30.16 -0.18 15.61
N ASP A 796 -29.73 -1.44 15.50
CA ASP A 796 -29.16 -2.25 16.58
C ASP A 796 -27.65 -2.42 16.45
N VAL A 797 -27.10 -2.32 15.24
CA VAL A 797 -25.67 -2.48 14.95
C VAL A 797 -25.16 -1.29 14.15
N TRP A 798 -24.21 -0.59 14.71
CA TRP A 798 -23.57 0.58 14.10
C TRP A 798 -22.32 0.19 13.35
N MET A 799 -22.23 0.58 12.09
CA MET A 799 -21.06 0.34 11.25
C MET A 799 -20.58 1.66 10.61
N PRO A 800 -19.99 2.58 11.39
CA PRO A 800 -19.43 3.80 10.82
C PRO A 800 -18.11 3.52 10.09
N TRP A 801 -17.87 4.31 9.05
CA TRP A 801 -16.56 4.35 8.42
C TRP A 801 -15.51 4.83 9.42
N GLU A 802 -14.47 4.04 9.66
CA GLU A 802 -13.51 4.23 10.76
C GLU A 802 -12.95 5.66 10.88
N PRO A 803 -12.56 6.38 9.79
CA PRO A 803 -12.09 7.75 9.91
C PRO A 803 -13.10 8.75 10.51
N ARG A 804 -14.39 8.46 10.49
CA ARG A 804 -15.40 9.29 11.14
C ARG A 804 -15.23 9.36 12.65
N VAL A 805 -14.75 8.27 13.24
CA VAL A 805 -14.63 8.08 14.70
C VAL A 805 -13.17 8.10 15.18
N THR A 806 -12.21 8.35 14.28
CA THR A 806 -10.78 8.40 14.62
C THR A 806 -10.09 9.70 14.21
N THR A 807 -10.20 10.14 12.97
CA THR A 807 -9.37 11.21 12.40
C THR A 807 -10.14 12.43 11.91
N ARG A 808 -11.45 12.30 11.68
CA ARG A 808 -12.27 13.39 11.18
C ARG A 808 -12.55 14.43 12.27
N GLU A 809 -12.75 15.69 11.90
CA GLU A 809 -13.27 16.72 12.80
C GLU A 809 -14.59 16.27 13.44
N GLY A 810 -14.68 16.33 14.77
CA GLY A 810 -15.82 15.84 15.54
C GLY A 810 -15.84 14.34 15.82
N ALA A 811 -14.78 13.60 15.45
CA ALA A 811 -14.67 12.14 15.63
C ALA A 811 -14.96 11.69 17.08
N GLU A 812 -14.38 12.37 18.07
CA GLU A 812 -14.60 12.04 19.48
C GLU A 812 -16.06 12.16 19.91
N LYS A 813 -16.75 13.22 19.46
CA LYS A 813 -18.18 13.41 19.76
C LYS A 813 -19.03 12.29 19.15
N GLU A 814 -18.74 11.91 17.92
CA GLU A 814 -19.45 10.84 17.21
C GLU A 814 -19.14 9.48 17.83
N LEU A 815 -17.89 9.20 18.20
CA LEU A 815 -17.50 8.00 18.91
C LEU A 815 -18.23 7.87 20.26
N ASN A 816 -18.30 8.97 21.03
CA ASN A 816 -19.02 8.99 22.30
C ASN A 816 -20.53 8.76 22.13
N PHE A 817 -21.13 9.24 21.03
CA PHE A 817 -22.51 8.89 20.69
C PHE A 817 -22.66 7.37 20.54
N TYR A 818 -21.89 6.70 19.65
CA TYR A 818 -22.04 5.25 19.47
C TYR A 818 -21.85 4.48 20.78
N ARG A 819 -20.83 4.81 21.56
CA ARG A 819 -20.61 4.20 22.88
C ARG A 819 -21.80 4.38 23.83
N SER A 820 -22.45 5.54 23.82
CA SER A 820 -23.58 5.86 24.70
C SER A 820 -24.84 5.09 24.35
N THR A 821 -24.97 4.56 23.13
CA THR A 821 -26.16 3.80 22.71
C THR A 821 -26.25 2.43 23.35
N GLY A 822 -25.14 1.86 23.83
CA GLY A 822 -25.04 0.49 24.33
C GLY A 822 -25.33 -0.58 23.29
N LYS A 823 -25.32 -0.24 22.01
CA LYS A 823 -25.58 -1.13 20.87
C LYS A 823 -24.29 -1.64 20.28
N ASN A 824 -24.33 -2.72 19.51
CA ASN A 824 -23.15 -3.25 18.83
C ASN A 824 -22.50 -2.19 17.93
N PHE A 825 -21.18 -2.12 18.01
CA PHE A 825 -20.38 -1.13 17.34
C PHE A 825 -19.22 -1.79 16.57
N LEU A 826 -19.31 -1.78 15.23
CA LEU A 826 -18.40 -2.46 14.31
C LEU A 826 -17.88 -1.46 13.25
N PRO A 827 -16.88 -0.62 13.54
CA PRO A 827 -16.36 0.32 12.55
C PRO A 827 -15.80 -0.42 11.34
N TYR A 828 -16.11 0.08 10.14
CA TYR A 828 -15.58 -0.50 8.90
C TYR A 828 -14.51 0.38 8.24
N LEU A 829 -13.64 -0.25 7.48
CA LEU A 829 -12.67 0.43 6.65
C LEU A 829 -12.86 0.06 5.19
N CYS A 830 -12.80 1.07 4.35
CA CYS A 830 -12.83 0.97 2.91
C CYS A 830 -11.86 1.99 2.32
N SER A 831 -10.96 1.58 1.45
CA SER A 831 -10.04 2.48 0.75
C SER A 831 -9.67 1.91 -0.61
N THR A 832 -9.63 2.79 -1.61
CA THR A 832 -9.17 2.45 -2.97
C THR A 832 -7.68 2.11 -3.03
N SER A 833 -6.90 2.46 -2.00
CA SER A 833 -5.47 2.15 -1.90
C SER A 833 -5.16 0.96 -0.98
N GLY A 834 -6.16 0.21 -0.53
CA GLY A 834 -5.99 -0.90 0.40
C GLY A 834 -5.02 -1.99 -0.10
N ASN A 835 -4.96 -2.22 -1.41
CA ASN A 835 -4.04 -3.21 -2.02
C ASN A 835 -2.56 -2.81 -1.92
N THR A 836 -2.26 -1.53 -1.76
CA THR A 836 -0.89 -1.01 -1.62
C THR A 836 -0.56 -0.58 -0.20
N ALA A 837 -1.57 -0.61 0.69
CA ALA A 837 -1.43 -0.18 2.07
C ALA A 837 -0.49 -1.07 2.88
N SER A 838 0.02 -0.52 3.97
CA SER A 838 0.81 -1.25 4.95
C SER A 838 0.00 -2.40 5.57
N TYR A 839 0.59 -3.58 5.69
CA TYR A 839 -0.02 -4.73 6.39
C TYR A 839 -0.39 -4.38 7.83
N LEU A 840 0.47 -3.61 8.52
CA LEU A 840 0.22 -3.18 9.89
C LEU A 840 -0.86 -2.10 9.95
N GLN A 841 -0.64 -0.97 9.28
CA GLN A 841 -1.52 0.20 9.41
C GLN A 841 -2.94 -0.05 8.93
N TYR A 842 -3.09 -0.75 7.81
CA TYR A 842 -4.41 -0.93 7.22
C TYR A 842 -5.12 -2.19 7.72
N PHE A 843 -4.39 -3.27 7.98
CA PHE A 843 -4.98 -4.56 8.34
C PHE A 843 -4.79 -4.91 9.82
N ARG A 844 -3.56 -5.03 10.34
CA ARG A 844 -3.33 -5.53 11.69
C ARG A 844 -3.76 -4.56 12.79
N PHE A 845 -3.44 -3.29 12.69
CA PHE A 845 -3.79 -2.30 13.75
C PHE A 845 -5.28 -2.04 13.90
N ARG A 846 -6.12 -2.67 13.09
CA ARG A 846 -7.57 -2.61 13.29
C ARG A 846 -7.99 -3.17 14.62
N GLY A 847 -7.40 -4.28 15.06
CA GLY A 847 -7.69 -4.87 16.38
C GLY A 847 -7.37 -3.88 17.51
N ILE A 848 -6.18 -3.26 17.45
CA ILE A 848 -5.77 -2.25 18.42
C ILE A 848 -6.70 -1.03 18.38
N ARG A 849 -6.99 -0.47 17.19
CA ARG A 849 -7.91 0.67 17.06
C ARG A 849 -9.30 0.35 17.54
N SER A 850 -9.84 -0.84 17.24
CA SER A 850 -11.14 -1.29 17.73
C SER A 850 -11.18 -1.36 19.24
N SER A 851 -10.13 -1.87 19.88
CA SER A 851 -10.02 -1.86 21.33
C SER A 851 -9.97 -0.44 21.92
N LEU A 852 -9.23 0.47 21.29
CA LEU A 852 -9.16 1.88 21.72
C LEU A 852 -10.50 2.61 21.54
N MET A 853 -11.24 2.28 20.48
CA MET A 853 -12.58 2.80 20.26
C MET A 853 -13.65 2.17 21.16
N GLY A 854 -13.36 1.08 21.87
CA GLY A 854 -14.35 0.31 22.64
C GLY A 854 -15.37 -0.38 21.72
N ALA A 855 -14.94 -0.80 20.54
CA ALA A 855 -15.77 -1.51 19.59
C ALA A 855 -15.87 -3.02 19.92
N ASP A 856 -16.98 -3.63 19.55
CA ASP A 856 -17.22 -5.08 19.74
C ASP A 856 -16.47 -5.95 18.74
N GLY A 857 -15.95 -5.31 17.70
CA GLY A 857 -15.20 -5.94 16.62
C GLY A 857 -14.88 -4.94 15.52
N PHE A 858 -14.78 -5.40 14.29
CA PHE A 858 -14.52 -4.54 13.13
C PHE A 858 -14.98 -5.16 11.82
N ALA A 859 -15.12 -4.32 10.80
CA ALA A 859 -15.51 -4.74 9.47
C ALA A 859 -14.53 -4.26 8.40
N LEU A 860 -14.42 -4.97 7.27
CA LEU A 860 -13.56 -4.63 6.15
C LEU A 860 -14.30 -4.74 4.82
N TRP A 861 -14.22 -3.70 4.01
CA TRP A 861 -14.49 -3.78 2.58
C TRP A 861 -13.19 -4.05 1.80
N ALA A 862 -12.98 -5.21 1.17
CA ALA A 862 -13.88 -6.34 1.12
C ALA A 862 -13.10 -7.67 1.18
N TYR A 863 -13.83 -8.76 1.39
CA TYR A 863 -13.30 -10.14 1.33
C TYR A 863 -12.63 -10.39 -0.02
N ASN A 864 -13.36 -10.10 -1.09
CA ASN A 864 -12.85 -10.05 -2.46
C ASN A 864 -13.61 -8.97 -3.23
N SER A 865 -12.92 -8.17 -3.99
CA SER A 865 -13.53 -7.15 -4.83
C SER A 865 -13.28 -7.51 -6.29
N TRP A 866 -14.23 -8.23 -6.88
CA TRP A 866 -14.09 -8.77 -8.24
C TRP A 866 -14.55 -7.77 -9.30
N ARG A 867 -13.63 -6.96 -9.76
CA ARG A 867 -13.79 -6.27 -11.05
C ARG A 867 -12.50 -6.46 -11.84
N GLY A 868 -12.37 -7.62 -12.48
CA GLY A 868 -11.21 -7.98 -13.27
C GLY A 868 -10.45 -9.20 -12.72
N ASN A 869 -9.20 -9.34 -13.09
CA ASN A 869 -8.33 -10.43 -12.67
C ASN A 869 -7.53 -10.01 -11.43
N ASP A 870 -7.73 -10.67 -10.32
CA ASP A 870 -7.02 -10.36 -9.05
C ASP A 870 -5.49 -10.48 -9.17
N TRP A 871 -5.03 -11.39 -10.02
CA TRP A 871 -3.61 -11.64 -10.28
C TRP A 871 -2.99 -10.59 -11.19
N ASN A 872 -3.81 -9.80 -11.88
CA ASN A 872 -3.37 -8.75 -12.77
C ASN A 872 -3.91 -7.40 -12.27
N SER A 873 -3.10 -6.68 -11.54
CA SER A 873 -3.46 -5.35 -11.02
C SER A 873 -3.81 -4.34 -12.12
N ALA A 874 -3.36 -4.58 -13.35
CA ALA A 874 -3.70 -3.73 -14.49
C ALA A 874 -5.15 -3.85 -14.94
N GLU A 875 -5.78 -5.00 -14.72
CA GLU A 875 -7.19 -5.22 -15.01
C GLU A 875 -8.12 -4.88 -13.84
N ASN A 876 -7.57 -4.78 -12.64
CA ASN A 876 -8.34 -4.44 -11.43
C ASN A 876 -8.46 -2.92 -11.30
N VAL A 877 -9.43 -2.36 -11.99
CA VAL A 877 -9.62 -0.90 -12.13
C VAL A 877 -10.01 -0.23 -10.80
N ASP A 878 -10.61 -0.97 -9.88
CA ASP A 878 -11.20 -0.42 -8.66
C ASP A 878 -10.33 -0.58 -7.40
N ASN A 879 -9.11 -1.05 -7.46
CA ASN A 879 -8.10 -1.09 -6.39
C ASN A 879 -8.63 -1.22 -4.93
N TYR A 880 -9.83 -1.79 -4.77
CA TYR A 880 -10.39 -2.00 -3.44
C TYR A 880 -9.63 -3.11 -2.71
N SER A 881 -9.62 -3.03 -1.41
CA SER A 881 -8.82 -3.82 -0.50
C SER A 881 -9.27 -5.29 -0.36
N ALA A 882 -9.39 -6.00 -1.47
CA ALA A 882 -9.56 -7.45 -1.40
C ALA A 882 -8.35 -8.08 -0.71
N PHE A 883 -8.58 -8.90 0.30
CA PHE A 883 -7.50 -9.59 1.00
C PHE A 883 -7.33 -11.06 0.57
N LEU A 884 -8.18 -11.56 -0.30
CA LEU A 884 -8.02 -12.86 -0.94
C LEU A 884 -7.95 -12.71 -2.45
N PHE A 885 -7.11 -13.52 -3.09
CA PHE A 885 -7.12 -13.74 -4.52
C PHE A 885 -7.97 -14.97 -4.86
N HIS A 886 -8.42 -15.05 -6.08
CA HIS A 886 -9.12 -16.22 -6.58
C HIS A 886 -8.32 -16.95 -7.65
N HIS A 887 -8.25 -18.26 -7.54
CA HIS A 887 -7.74 -19.13 -8.58
C HIS A 887 -8.90 -19.98 -9.12
N ALA A 888 -9.08 -20.01 -10.43
CA ALA A 888 -10.23 -20.68 -11.06
C ALA A 888 -10.40 -22.15 -10.63
N ASP A 889 -9.29 -22.86 -10.48
CA ASP A 889 -9.27 -24.28 -10.15
C ASP A 889 -8.99 -24.61 -8.67
N ARG A 890 -8.53 -23.63 -7.88
CA ARG A 890 -8.08 -23.83 -6.50
C ARG A 890 -8.89 -23.05 -5.46
N GLY A 891 -9.79 -22.20 -5.93
CA GLY A 891 -10.60 -21.35 -5.07
C GLY A 891 -9.82 -20.16 -4.48
N PRO A 892 -10.14 -19.76 -3.24
CA PRO A 892 -9.54 -18.59 -2.62
C PRO A 892 -8.06 -18.84 -2.27
N VAL A 893 -7.23 -17.87 -2.57
CA VAL A 893 -5.80 -17.85 -2.22
C VAL A 893 -5.56 -16.75 -1.18
N PRO A 894 -5.17 -17.11 0.06
CA PRO A 894 -4.84 -16.14 1.09
C PRO A 894 -3.68 -15.22 0.69
N THR A 895 -3.61 -14.09 1.36
CA THR A 895 -2.54 -13.11 1.18
C THR A 895 -1.92 -12.74 2.54
N LEU A 896 -0.77 -12.07 2.52
CA LEU A 896 -0.19 -11.49 3.75
C LEU A 896 -1.13 -10.45 4.38
N ARG A 897 -1.98 -9.78 3.58
CA ARG A 897 -3.03 -8.89 4.09
C ARG A 897 -4.07 -9.65 4.91
N ALA A 898 -4.47 -10.84 4.42
CA ALA A 898 -5.40 -11.70 5.14
C ALA A 898 -4.79 -12.17 6.47
N GLU A 899 -3.53 -12.59 6.48
CA GLU A 899 -2.84 -12.97 7.74
C GLU A 899 -2.78 -11.78 8.70
N ALA A 900 -2.46 -10.57 8.23
CA ALA A 900 -2.46 -9.38 9.07
C ALA A 900 -3.86 -9.03 9.62
N PHE A 901 -4.92 -9.31 8.87
CA PHE A 901 -6.30 -9.15 9.31
C PHE A 901 -6.70 -10.20 10.36
N ARG A 902 -6.24 -11.44 10.23
CA ARG A 902 -6.42 -12.49 11.24
C ARG A 902 -5.74 -12.09 12.55
N GLU A 903 -4.49 -11.65 12.48
CA GLU A 903 -3.75 -11.16 13.64
C GLU A 903 -4.45 -9.99 14.34
N ALA A 904 -5.14 -9.12 13.58
CA ALA A 904 -5.93 -8.04 14.18
C ALA A 904 -7.08 -8.58 15.08
N ALA A 905 -7.70 -9.68 14.68
CA ALA A 905 -8.73 -10.33 15.50
C ALA A 905 -8.12 -10.93 16.77
N GLU A 906 -6.98 -11.58 16.65
CA GLU A 906 -6.26 -12.18 17.79
C GLU A 906 -5.71 -11.11 18.74
N ASP A 907 -5.14 -10.02 18.20
CA ASP A 907 -4.69 -8.87 19.00
C ASP A 907 -5.86 -8.25 19.79
N LEU A 908 -7.03 -8.05 19.17
CA LEU A 908 -8.23 -7.53 19.84
C LEU A 908 -8.70 -8.49 20.96
N PHE A 909 -8.70 -9.78 20.68
CA PHE A 909 -9.03 -10.79 21.69
C PHE A 909 -8.07 -10.74 22.88
N MET A 910 -6.77 -10.76 22.64
CA MET A 910 -5.76 -10.70 23.70
C MET A 910 -5.86 -9.43 24.55
N ILE A 911 -6.10 -8.27 23.92
CA ILE A 911 -6.30 -7.01 24.62
C ILE A 911 -7.55 -7.08 25.49
N ASN A 912 -8.65 -7.63 24.99
CA ASN A 912 -9.89 -7.76 25.75
C ASN A 912 -9.76 -8.76 26.90
N GLU A 913 -9.04 -9.86 26.72
CA GLU A 913 -8.71 -10.78 27.81
C GLU A 913 -7.82 -10.09 28.85
N ALA A 914 -6.79 -9.34 28.43
CA ALA A 914 -5.90 -8.63 29.34
C ALA A 914 -6.63 -7.60 30.21
N LYS A 915 -7.69 -6.96 29.73
CA LYS A 915 -8.53 -6.02 30.51
C LYS A 915 -9.23 -6.68 31.71
N ARG A 916 -9.34 -8.02 31.70
CA ARG A 916 -10.01 -8.78 32.81
C ARG A 916 -9.11 -8.93 34.03
N TYR A 917 -7.83 -8.66 33.88
CA TYR A 917 -6.83 -8.86 34.93
C TYR A 917 -6.22 -7.53 35.37
N ASN A 918 -6.01 -7.37 36.67
CA ASN A 918 -5.35 -6.20 37.23
C ASN A 918 -3.84 -6.48 37.45
N ASP A 919 -3.17 -6.96 36.40
CA ASP A 919 -1.73 -7.20 36.41
C ASP A 919 -0.99 -5.97 35.88
N PRO A 920 0.02 -5.45 36.59
CA PRO A 920 0.70 -4.21 36.17
C PRO A 920 1.35 -4.29 34.79
N GLU A 921 1.88 -5.46 34.40
CA GLU A 921 2.47 -5.63 33.07
C GLU A 921 1.40 -5.62 31.96
N LEU A 922 0.29 -6.35 32.17
CA LEU A 922 -0.85 -6.33 31.24
C LEU A 922 -1.41 -4.92 31.08
N VAL A 923 -1.68 -4.22 32.20
CA VAL A 923 -2.18 -2.84 32.17
C VAL A 923 -1.26 -1.94 31.37
N ARG A 924 0.05 -2.03 31.55
CA ARG A 924 1.02 -1.24 30.78
C ARG A 924 1.00 -1.60 29.29
N LEU A 925 1.01 -2.90 28.94
CA LEU A 925 1.06 -3.36 27.55
C LEU A 925 -0.17 -2.95 26.74
N ILE A 926 -1.36 -2.87 27.39
CA ILE A 926 -2.61 -2.47 26.73
C ILE A 926 -3.02 -1.02 27.03
N SER A 927 -2.14 -0.23 27.67
CA SER A 927 -2.43 1.19 27.92
C SER A 927 -2.60 1.95 26.61
N HIS A 928 -3.45 2.97 26.64
CA HIS A 928 -3.72 3.83 25.48
C HIS A 928 -2.43 4.43 24.89
N GLU A 929 -1.54 4.88 25.78
CA GLU A 929 -0.24 5.45 25.41
C GLU A 929 0.64 4.41 24.67
N ASN A 930 0.80 3.21 25.23
CA ASN A 930 1.64 2.17 24.63
C ASN A 930 1.08 1.68 23.30
N LEU A 931 -0.24 1.50 23.18
CA LEU A 931 -0.87 1.06 21.94
C LEU A 931 -0.75 2.12 20.84
N ASN A 932 -0.89 3.41 21.18
CA ASN A 932 -0.68 4.50 20.22
C ASN A 932 0.78 4.59 19.78
N LEU A 933 1.73 4.46 20.72
CA LEU A 933 3.16 4.45 20.39
C LEU A 933 3.50 3.31 19.43
N LEU A 934 2.97 2.12 19.66
CA LEU A 934 3.16 0.96 18.79
C LEU A 934 2.65 1.22 17.36
N MET A 935 1.47 1.82 17.24
CA MET A 935 0.91 2.19 15.93
C MET A 935 1.71 3.29 15.24
N LEU A 936 2.22 4.27 15.96
CA LEU A 936 3.06 5.35 15.44
C LEU A 936 4.40 4.81 14.92
N GLN A 937 5.03 3.89 15.66
CA GLN A 937 6.28 3.27 15.24
C GLN A 937 6.16 2.45 13.97
N ASN A 938 4.98 1.84 13.72
CA ASN A 938 4.67 1.04 12.52
C ASN A 938 5.77 0.01 12.16
N ASP A 939 6.40 -0.55 13.16
CA ASP A 939 7.54 -1.45 13.04
C ASP A 939 7.09 -2.90 13.26
N PRO A 940 7.18 -3.78 12.25
CA PRO A 940 6.76 -5.18 12.37
C PRO A 940 7.46 -5.94 13.51
N LEU A 941 8.73 -5.65 13.77
CA LEU A 941 9.48 -6.31 14.84
C LEU A 941 8.97 -5.90 16.22
N LYS A 942 8.72 -4.61 16.44
CA LYS A 942 8.16 -4.10 17.70
C LYS A 942 6.75 -4.63 17.95
N VAL A 943 5.95 -4.75 16.90
CA VAL A 943 4.60 -5.35 17.00
C VAL A 943 4.70 -6.82 17.39
N GLN A 944 5.61 -7.58 16.81
CA GLN A 944 5.85 -8.98 17.18
C GLN A 944 6.31 -9.09 18.64
N GLN A 945 7.26 -8.30 19.06
CA GLN A 945 7.76 -8.28 20.45
C GLN A 945 6.67 -7.89 21.45
N TRP A 946 5.83 -6.92 21.12
CA TRP A 946 4.69 -6.54 21.95
C TRP A 946 3.70 -7.70 22.10
N ARG A 947 3.35 -8.36 21.00
CA ARG A 947 2.44 -9.50 20.96
C ARG A 947 2.98 -10.65 21.83
N ASP A 948 4.24 -11.03 21.66
CA ASP A 948 4.87 -12.11 22.42
C ASP A 948 4.89 -11.83 23.92
N ARG A 949 5.14 -10.57 24.29
CA ARG A 949 5.09 -10.15 25.71
C ARG A 949 3.68 -10.15 26.26
N LEU A 950 2.69 -9.69 25.50
CA LEU A 950 1.28 -9.69 25.92
C LEU A 950 0.81 -11.13 26.15
N LEU A 951 1.09 -12.01 25.20
CA LEU A 951 0.72 -13.41 25.29
C LEU A 951 1.40 -14.14 26.47
N THR A 952 2.68 -13.87 26.68
CA THR A 952 3.44 -14.43 27.81
C THR A 952 2.86 -13.95 29.15
N ALA A 953 2.54 -12.67 29.27
CA ALA A 953 1.93 -12.12 30.49
C ALA A 953 0.52 -12.69 30.74
N LEU A 954 -0.30 -12.81 29.68
CA LEU A 954 -1.62 -13.47 29.77
C LEU A 954 -1.50 -14.92 30.24
N SER A 955 -0.55 -15.66 29.69
CA SER A 955 -0.32 -17.07 30.06
C SER A 955 0.04 -17.22 31.54
N ARG A 956 0.92 -16.36 32.06
CA ARG A 956 1.31 -16.34 33.47
C ARG A 956 0.11 -16.05 34.39
N VAL A 957 -0.69 -15.05 34.02
CA VAL A 957 -1.78 -14.58 34.89
C VAL A 957 -2.96 -15.54 34.85
N SER A 958 -3.32 -16.09 33.69
CA SER A 958 -4.43 -17.05 33.59
C SER A 958 -4.19 -18.30 34.43
N GLN A 959 -2.99 -18.87 34.40
CA GLN A 959 -2.65 -20.02 35.25
C GLN A 959 -2.80 -19.74 36.74
N SER A 960 -2.38 -18.55 37.20
CA SER A 960 -2.49 -18.19 38.62
C SER A 960 -3.94 -17.99 39.10
N TYR A 961 -4.88 -17.84 38.17
CA TYR A 961 -6.32 -17.73 38.46
C TYR A 961 -7.03 -19.09 38.47
N ASP A 962 -6.63 -20.01 37.60
CA ASP A 962 -7.18 -21.37 37.52
C ASP A 962 -6.72 -22.24 38.71
N ASP A 963 -5.61 -21.92 39.35
CA ASP A 963 -5.09 -22.58 40.55
C ASP A 963 -5.73 -22.06 41.86
N LYS A 964 -6.57 -21.03 41.82
CA LYS A 964 -7.31 -20.48 42.97
C LYS A 964 -8.78 -20.82 42.88
#